data_f1c1e00e556966ad12f8b3fe42dac5ac
#
_entry.id   f1c1e00e556966ad12f8b3fe42dac5ac
#
_cell.length_a   1.000
_cell.length_b   1.000
_cell.length_c   1.000
_cell.angle_alpha   90.00
_cell.angle_beta   90.00
_cell.angle_gamma   90.00
#
_symmetry.space_group_name_H-M   'P 1'
#
loop_
_entity.id
_entity.type
_entity.pdbx_description
1 polymer ?
#
loop_
_entity_poly.entity_id
_entity_poly.type
_entity_poly.pdbx_seq_one_letter_code
_entity_poly.pdbx_strand_id
1 'polypeptide(L)'
;MLNREFFLVLSSTLQYRPDIDGLRAIAVVSVVIYHLSENLLPGGFVGVDIFFVISGFLITRLIHQEVHHTKNFSFGRFYLRRIRRLFPAMLVTFLLCVGLAYALLAPQHLVDFGRSLIFATISFSNVYFWQSTDYFDFASQAKPLLHTWSLSVEEQFYMLWPLTLLLLSKFRSTNKTLIFITVLSIASLALNTYWFKQQAAITAWFSAGDVRSFGFYMLPFRVYEFGIGAGLVFINRKHLKPSTSSIAFLSGLALIVWSLVALDRKTDFPSFYALFPCLGAALMILAGPNHKLAKLICNRVMVALGLISYSVYLLHWPLIVFYKYNKAASLNGIEIIVIFVLSVVLGALMYRFVEQPFRKPNIDAFKTTNNKPFLLGALVSTILVLGIAFNAHSSKGWLWRYPPALVEQLSFSRDDYANYFWENIEAIPAKFSGNGKAKVLIIGDSMAADLINVFVESGGAKQIDLAAIKIDSNCKALFTFDASQYQRMYNTRAPICKQEHAKVLDNLRLVREADSVILATYISLQNSAYFLIESARLLKSKGAKEVLVLGQKDQQSNGMAFFARMAFKPNLHKIKTPLNANASQINELLANSAKGYRYVDLLEQFCNNDECQRVTPEGHLIIFDGTHLSQQGAKFIGQRLLQANWFKRLTAKP
;
A
#
# COMPACT_ATOMS: atom_id res chain seq x y z
N MET A 1 -13.98 52.76 -4.82
CA MET A 1 -14.18 52.44 -6.25
C MET A 1 -13.02 51.69 -6.90
N LEU A 2 -11.78 52.04 -6.62
CA LEU A 2 -10.57 51.36 -7.20
C LEU A 2 -10.47 49.84 -6.99
N ASN A 3 -11.16 49.26 -6.01
CA ASN A 3 -11.05 47.87 -5.65
C ASN A 3 -12.01 46.91 -6.42
N ARG A 4 -13.05 47.40 -7.06
CA ARG A 4 -14.06 46.59 -7.78
C ARG A 4 -13.58 46.24 -9.20
N GLU A 5 -13.00 47.20 -9.90
CA GLU A 5 -12.41 46.97 -11.23
C GLU A 5 -11.17 46.07 -11.15
N PHE A 6 -10.42 46.20 -10.07
CA PHE A 6 -9.20 45.40 -9.84
C PHE A 6 -9.53 43.88 -9.72
N PHE A 7 -10.61 43.49 -9.04
CA PHE A 7 -11.02 42.09 -8.92
C PHE A 7 -11.66 41.52 -10.20
N LEU A 8 -12.37 42.35 -10.96
CA LEU A 8 -12.86 41.99 -12.29
C LEU A 8 -11.68 41.77 -13.24
N VAL A 9 -10.63 42.58 -13.16
CA VAL A 9 -9.39 42.43 -13.95
C VAL A 9 -8.64 41.14 -13.54
N LEU A 10 -8.55 40.77 -12.26
CA LEU A 10 -7.90 39.53 -11.83
C LEU A 10 -8.67 38.27 -12.27
N SER A 11 -10.00 38.33 -12.26
CA SER A 11 -10.82 37.20 -12.76
C SER A 11 -10.85 37.13 -14.28
N SER A 12 -10.70 38.26 -14.97
CA SER A 12 -10.61 38.32 -16.42
C SER A 12 -9.22 38.03 -16.98
N THR A 13 -8.14 38.17 -16.16
CA THR A 13 -6.75 37.93 -16.59
C THR A 13 -6.29 36.48 -16.39
N LEU A 14 -6.95 35.68 -15.55
CA LEU A 14 -6.73 34.24 -15.44
C LEU A 14 -7.44 33.51 -16.59
N GLN A 15 -6.85 33.53 -17.76
CA GLN A 15 -7.35 32.72 -18.88
C GLN A 15 -7.52 31.27 -18.42
N TYR A 16 -8.75 30.76 -18.53
CA TYR A 16 -9.10 29.37 -18.20
C TYR A 16 -8.27 28.40 -19.07
N ARG A 17 -7.80 27.32 -18.49
CA ARG A 17 -6.88 26.34 -19.10
C ARG A 17 -7.54 24.95 -19.13
N PRO A 18 -8.39 24.65 -20.16
CA PRO A 18 -9.05 23.35 -20.29
C PRO A 18 -8.08 22.18 -20.50
N ASP A 19 -6.90 22.44 -21.03
CA ASP A 19 -5.82 21.47 -21.20
C ASP A 19 -5.30 20.95 -19.85
N ILE A 20 -5.28 21.79 -18.81
CA ILE A 20 -4.90 21.36 -17.45
C ILE A 20 -5.97 20.43 -16.87
N ASP A 21 -7.25 20.73 -17.08
CA ASP A 21 -8.31 19.83 -16.63
C ASP A 21 -8.26 18.51 -17.40
N GLY A 22 -7.99 18.53 -18.73
CA GLY A 22 -7.76 17.32 -19.50
C GLY A 22 -6.57 16.49 -19.00
N LEU A 23 -5.47 17.14 -18.63
CA LEU A 23 -4.31 16.45 -18.04
C LEU A 23 -4.63 15.85 -16.66
N ARG A 24 -5.43 16.54 -15.84
CA ARG A 24 -5.95 16.00 -14.57
C ARG A 24 -6.85 14.78 -14.77
N ALA A 25 -7.61 14.75 -15.88
CA ALA A 25 -8.40 13.57 -16.23
C ALA A 25 -7.51 12.37 -16.54
N ILE A 26 -6.45 12.54 -17.34
CA ILE A 26 -5.46 11.48 -17.60
C ILE A 26 -4.89 10.98 -16.26
N ALA A 27 -4.46 11.88 -15.41
CA ALA A 27 -3.84 11.55 -14.12
C ALA A 27 -4.77 10.75 -13.20
N VAL A 28 -6.04 11.20 -13.00
CA VAL A 28 -6.96 10.49 -12.10
C VAL A 28 -7.40 9.14 -12.65
N VAL A 29 -7.68 9.07 -13.96
CA VAL A 29 -8.12 7.82 -14.60
C VAL A 29 -7.02 6.78 -14.54
N SER A 30 -5.75 7.14 -14.78
CA SER A 30 -4.64 6.21 -14.71
C SER A 30 -4.44 5.67 -13.27
N VAL A 31 -4.54 6.52 -12.25
CA VAL A 31 -4.47 6.09 -10.84
C VAL A 31 -5.62 5.13 -10.49
N VAL A 32 -6.85 5.46 -10.89
CA VAL A 32 -8.01 4.59 -10.59
C VAL A 32 -7.87 3.22 -11.26
N ILE A 33 -7.47 3.17 -12.53
CA ILE A 33 -7.27 1.91 -13.26
C ILE A 33 -6.17 1.07 -12.60
N TYR A 34 -5.04 1.67 -12.24
CA TYR A 34 -3.95 0.99 -11.54
C TYR A 34 -4.42 0.34 -10.23
N HIS A 35 -5.17 1.07 -9.40
CA HIS A 35 -5.65 0.57 -8.12
C HIS A 35 -6.73 -0.52 -8.26
N LEU A 36 -7.49 -0.50 -9.35
CA LEU A 36 -8.43 -1.57 -9.68
C LEU A 36 -7.72 -2.83 -10.15
N SER A 37 -6.73 -2.67 -11.04
CA SER A 37 -5.93 -3.79 -11.58
C SER A 37 -4.59 -3.28 -12.12
N GLU A 38 -3.51 -3.65 -11.43
CA GLU A 38 -2.14 -3.35 -11.86
C GLU A 38 -1.82 -3.93 -13.24
N ASN A 39 -2.43 -5.06 -13.59
CA ASN A 39 -2.20 -5.71 -14.89
C ASN A 39 -2.76 -4.91 -16.08
N LEU A 40 -3.80 -4.09 -15.86
CA LEU A 40 -4.39 -3.27 -16.93
C LEU A 40 -3.53 -2.05 -17.24
N LEU A 41 -2.93 -1.44 -16.24
CA LEU A 41 -2.11 -0.24 -16.40
C LEU A 41 -0.99 -0.21 -15.35
N PRO A 42 0.12 -0.93 -15.58
CA PRO A 42 1.16 -1.16 -14.56
C PRO A 42 1.78 0.13 -14.00
N GLY A 43 1.96 1.14 -14.83
CA GLY A 43 2.50 2.44 -14.45
C GLY A 43 1.45 3.48 -14.05
N GLY A 44 0.17 3.11 -13.85
CA GLY A 44 -0.88 4.09 -13.59
C GLY A 44 -0.70 4.94 -12.33
N PHE A 45 0.13 4.49 -11.39
CA PHE A 45 0.50 5.25 -10.18
C PHE A 45 1.21 6.58 -10.49
N VAL A 46 1.89 6.71 -11.64
CA VAL A 46 2.54 7.97 -12.05
C VAL A 46 1.57 9.14 -12.27
N GLY A 47 0.27 8.89 -12.26
CA GLY A 47 -0.74 9.95 -12.26
C GLY A 47 -0.59 10.90 -11.08
N VAL A 48 -0.04 10.45 -9.95
CA VAL A 48 0.26 11.30 -8.79
C VAL A 48 1.35 12.31 -9.14
N ASP A 49 2.41 11.90 -9.83
CA ASP A 49 3.52 12.77 -10.25
C ASP A 49 3.04 13.85 -11.23
N ILE A 50 2.12 13.47 -12.13
CA ILE A 50 1.44 14.44 -13.00
C ILE A 50 0.67 15.48 -12.17
N PHE A 51 -0.03 15.06 -11.11
CA PHE A 51 -0.71 16.00 -10.21
C PHE A 51 0.26 16.93 -9.50
N PHE A 52 1.42 16.45 -9.06
CA PHE A 52 2.43 17.30 -8.42
C PHE A 52 2.98 18.37 -9.36
N VAL A 53 3.22 18.04 -10.63
CA VAL A 53 3.60 19.03 -11.66
C VAL A 53 2.49 20.07 -11.86
N ILE A 54 1.24 19.63 -12.00
CA ILE A 54 0.08 20.53 -12.13
C ILE A 54 -0.03 21.45 -10.92
N SER A 55 0.13 20.93 -9.72
CA SER A 55 0.05 21.69 -8.46
C SER A 55 1.17 22.70 -8.35
N GLY A 56 2.40 22.31 -8.66
CA GLY A 56 3.54 23.23 -8.73
C GLY A 56 3.27 24.41 -9.69
N PHE A 57 2.74 24.10 -10.88
CA PHE A 57 2.40 25.12 -11.85
C PHE A 57 1.27 26.06 -11.38
N LEU A 58 0.14 25.49 -10.93
CA LEU A 58 -1.03 26.30 -10.59
C LEU A 58 -0.80 27.18 -9.38
N ILE A 59 -0.15 26.66 -8.31
CA ILE A 59 0.10 27.41 -7.11
C ILE A 59 1.12 28.50 -7.36
N THR A 60 2.20 28.20 -8.06
CA THR A 60 3.21 29.21 -8.41
C THR A 60 2.60 30.33 -9.27
N ARG A 61 1.80 29.96 -10.29
CA ARG A 61 1.09 30.92 -11.13
C ARG A 61 0.18 31.83 -10.32
N LEU A 62 -0.59 31.27 -9.40
CA LEU A 62 -1.53 32.02 -8.57
C LEU A 62 -0.78 33.03 -7.66
N ILE A 63 0.28 32.58 -6.98
CA ILE A 63 1.08 33.44 -6.09
C ILE A 63 1.79 34.51 -6.92
N HIS A 64 2.46 34.12 -8.01
CA HIS A 64 3.18 35.06 -8.88
C HIS A 64 2.28 36.15 -9.41
N GLN A 65 1.08 35.82 -9.89
CA GLN A 65 0.12 36.79 -10.38
C GLN A 65 -0.39 37.73 -9.26
N GLU A 66 -0.75 37.18 -8.06
CA GLU A 66 -1.19 38.00 -6.94
C GLU A 66 -0.09 39.01 -6.53
N VAL A 67 1.17 38.56 -6.38
CA VAL A 67 2.30 39.43 -6.01
C VAL A 67 2.60 40.46 -7.12
N HIS A 68 2.56 40.07 -8.39
CA HIS A 68 2.88 40.96 -9.50
C HIS A 68 1.85 42.09 -9.64
N HIS A 69 0.55 41.78 -9.49
CA HIS A 69 -0.52 42.75 -9.66
C HIS A 69 -0.76 43.61 -8.39
N THR A 70 -0.71 43.01 -7.18
CA THR A 70 -1.06 43.71 -5.95
C THR A 70 0.14 44.23 -5.17
N LYS A 71 1.35 43.80 -5.55
CA LYS A 71 2.59 43.99 -4.78
C LYS A 71 2.54 43.41 -3.35
N ASN A 72 1.47 42.75 -2.99
CA ASN A 72 1.22 42.11 -1.70
C ASN A 72 0.64 40.72 -1.89
N PHE A 73 0.89 39.85 -0.92
CA PHE A 73 0.30 38.51 -0.86
C PHE A 73 -0.46 38.31 0.45
N SER A 74 -1.65 37.75 0.39
CA SER A 74 -2.45 37.47 1.59
C SER A 74 -2.50 35.97 1.88
N PHE A 75 -1.70 35.53 2.87
CA PHE A 75 -1.73 34.13 3.35
C PHE A 75 -3.15 33.70 3.78
N GLY A 76 -3.85 34.54 4.55
CA GLY A 76 -5.20 34.22 5.01
C GLY A 76 -6.18 33.97 3.87
N ARG A 77 -6.15 34.80 2.80
CA ARG A 77 -6.97 34.56 1.60
C ARG A 77 -6.56 33.33 0.83
N PHE A 78 -5.28 33.08 0.72
CA PHE A 78 -4.74 31.90 0.03
C PHE A 78 -5.22 30.62 0.71
N TYR A 79 -4.95 30.46 2.01
CA TYR A 79 -5.34 29.27 2.76
C TYR A 79 -6.86 29.12 2.87
N LEU A 80 -7.60 30.19 3.08
CA LEU A 80 -9.06 30.12 3.11
C LEU A 80 -9.66 29.58 1.80
N ARG A 81 -9.11 30.00 0.62
CA ARG A 81 -9.52 29.43 -0.68
C ARG A 81 -9.21 27.94 -0.78
N ARG A 82 -8.09 27.49 -0.23
CA ARG A 82 -7.71 26.08 -0.19
C ARG A 82 -8.61 25.26 0.70
N ILE A 83 -8.81 25.71 1.94
CA ILE A 83 -9.70 25.04 2.90
C ILE A 83 -11.12 24.93 2.31
N ARG A 84 -11.68 26.01 1.73
CA ARG A 84 -13.00 25.95 1.09
C ARG A 84 -13.09 24.99 -0.08
N ARG A 85 -12.00 24.78 -0.79
CA ARG A 85 -11.96 23.88 -1.93
C ARG A 85 -11.78 22.42 -1.54
N LEU A 86 -10.92 22.11 -0.59
CA LEU A 86 -10.45 20.76 -0.31
C LEU A 86 -11.13 20.13 0.91
N PHE A 87 -11.27 20.90 1.98
CA PHE A 87 -11.75 20.41 3.26
C PHE A 87 -13.16 19.79 3.23
N PRO A 88 -14.19 20.38 2.58
CA PRO A 88 -15.54 19.80 2.63
C PRO A 88 -15.62 18.39 2.04
N ALA A 89 -15.00 18.16 0.88
CA ALA A 89 -14.99 16.85 0.25
C ALA A 89 -14.15 15.83 1.05
N MET A 90 -13.01 16.27 1.62
CA MET A 90 -12.18 15.47 2.50
C MET A 90 -12.94 15.04 3.76
N LEU A 91 -13.63 16.00 4.43
CA LEU A 91 -14.44 15.73 5.62
C LEU A 91 -15.53 14.69 5.35
N VAL A 92 -16.31 14.87 4.28
CA VAL A 92 -17.36 13.91 3.89
C VAL A 92 -16.76 12.54 3.61
N THR A 93 -15.63 12.48 2.91
CA THR A 93 -14.92 11.22 2.68
C THR A 93 -14.51 10.53 3.98
N PHE A 94 -13.95 11.29 4.93
CA PHE A 94 -13.54 10.74 6.23
C PHE A 94 -14.73 10.21 7.03
N LEU A 95 -15.85 10.94 7.06
CA LEU A 95 -17.06 10.49 7.74
C LEU A 95 -17.67 9.23 7.10
N LEU A 96 -17.68 9.16 5.75
CA LEU A 96 -18.08 7.94 5.04
C LEU A 96 -17.14 6.77 5.37
N CYS A 97 -15.83 7.01 5.41
CA CYS A 97 -14.86 6.00 5.80
C CYS A 97 -15.05 5.55 7.26
N VAL A 98 -15.37 6.44 8.19
CA VAL A 98 -15.69 6.11 9.59
C VAL A 98 -16.91 5.19 9.66
N GLY A 99 -18.00 5.51 8.94
CA GLY A 99 -19.19 4.67 8.89
C GLY A 99 -18.93 3.27 8.32
N LEU A 100 -18.19 3.20 7.20
CA LEU A 100 -17.80 1.93 6.58
C LEU A 100 -16.82 1.15 7.45
N ALA A 101 -15.87 1.82 8.08
CA ALA A 101 -14.92 1.19 9.00
C ALA A 101 -15.62 0.60 10.23
N TYR A 102 -16.58 1.33 10.80
CA TYR A 102 -17.43 0.83 11.89
C TYR A 102 -18.18 -0.44 11.47
N ALA A 103 -18.73 -0.48 10.27
CA ALA A 103 -19.53 -1.61 9.80
C ALA A 103 -18.69 -2.82 9.39
N LEU A 104 -17.50 -2.61 8.82
CA LEU A 104 -16.78 -3.66 8.10
C LEU A 104 -15.45 -4.07 8.75
N LEU A 105 -14.72 -3.13 9.40
CA LEU A 105 -13.38 -3.43 9.87
C LEU A 105 -13.37 -4.21 11.18
N ALA A 106 -12.48 -5.19 11.26
CA ALA A 106 -12.12 -5.84 12.50
C ALA A 106 -11.48 -4.84 13.49
N PRO A 107 -11.54 -5.09 14.81
CA PRO A 107 -11.05 -4.14 15.82
C PRO A 107 -9.63 -3.66 15.57
N GLN A 108 -8.70 -4.54 15.26
CA GLN A 108 -7.30 -4.19 15.00
C GLN A 108 -7.15 -3.28 13.77
N HIS A 109 -7.82 -3.61 12.67
CA HIS A 109 -7.81 -2.77 11.46
C HIS A 109 -8.51 -1.42 11.71
N LEU A 110 -9.45 -1.38 12.65
CA LEU A 110 -10.11 -0.14 13.06
C LEU A 110 -9.19 0.74 13.92
N VAL A 111 -8.33 0.15 14.75
CA VAL A 111 -7.25 0.87 15.46
C VAL A 111 -6.31 1.53 14.46
N ASP A 112 -5.83 0.78 13.46
CA ASP A 112 -4.94 1.29 12.41
C ASP A 112 -5.62 2.35 11.54
N PHE A 113 -6.92 2.16 11.24
CA PHE A 113 -7.73 3.16 10.57
C PHE A 113 -7.82 4.44 11.39
N GLY A 114 -8.09 4.36 12.70
CA GLY A 114 -8.13 5.50 13.61
C GLY A 114 -6.81 6.28 13.60
N ARG A 115 -5.67 5.59 13.71
CA ARG A 115 -4.35 6.23 13.59
C ARG A 115 -4.18 6.93 12.24
N SER A 116 -4.46 6.23 11.14
CA SER A 116 -4.35 6.81 9.79
C SER A 116 -5.26 8.02 9.60
N LEU A 117 -6.44 8.03 10.21
CA LEU A 117 -7.39 9.14 10.16
C LEU A 117 -6.89 10.38 10.93
N ILE A 118 -6.23 10.18 12.09
CA ILE A 118 -5.58 11.28 12.80
C ILE A 118 -4.56 11.96 11.91
N PHE A 119 -3.61 11.17 11.37
CA PHE A 119 -2.53 11.71 10.54
C PHE A 119 -3.03 12.29 9.20
N ALA A 120 -4.07 11.71 8.59
CA ALA A 120 -4.69 12.25 7.39
C ALA A 120 -5.38 13.59 7.66
N THR A 121 -6.05 13.74 8.81
CA THR A 121 -6.75 14.96 9.19
C THR A 121 -5.80 16.15 9.39
N ILE A 122 -4.57 15.90 9.87
CA ILE A 122 -3.54 16.94 10.06
C ILE A 122 -2.55 17.03 8.89
N SER A 123 -2.81 16.34 7.76
CA SER A 123 -1.96 16.34 6.56
C SER A 123 -0.54 15.79 6.78
N PHE A 124 -0.42 14.75 7.61
CA PHE A 124 0.81 14.01 7.90
C PHE A 124 0.68 12.51 7.63
N SER A 125 -0.30 12.07 6.86
CA SER A 125 -0.52 10.64 6.57
C SER A 125 0.66 10.00 5.81
N ASN A 126 1.44 10.78 5.04
CA ASN A 126 2.66 10.31 4.40
C ASN A 126 3.71 9.82 5.43
N VAL A 127 3.86 10.51 6.56
CA VAL A 127 4.77 10.10 7.65
C VAL A 127 4.27 8.83 8.33
N TYR A 128 2.96 8.75 8.61
CA TYR A 128 2.35 7.56 9.19
C TYR A 128 2.51 6.32 8.29
N PHE A 129 2.23 6.46 6.99
CA PHE A 129 2.31 5.33 6.06
C PHE A 129 3.75 4.89 5.81
N TRP A 130 4.71 5.80 5.80
CA TRP A 130 6.12 5.45 5.79
C TRP A 130 6.50 4.52 6.94
N GLN A 131 6.07 4.83 8.17
CA GLN A 131 6.40 4.03 9.35
C GLN A 131 5.64 2.69 9.42
N SER A 132 4.45 2.62 8.82
CA SER A 132 3.51 1.51 9.01
C SER A 132 3.36 0.59 7.81
N THR A 133 3.88 0.94 6.63
CA THR A 133 3.57 0.19 5.40
C THR A 133 4.49 0.58 4.25
N ASP A 134 4.99 -0.39 3.47
CA ASP A 134 5.45 -0.11 2.10
C ASP A 134 4.22 0.10 1.19
N TYR A 135 4.26 1.15 0.35
CA TYR A 135 3.16 1.49 -0.57
C TYR A 135 2.80 0.34 -1.52
N PHE A 136 3.81 -0.41 -1.94
CA PHE A 136 3.65 -1.53 -2.87
C PHE A 136 3.39 -2.87 -2.17
N ASP A 137 3.32 -2.92 -0.85
CA ASP A 137 3.09 -4.16 -0.12
C ASP A 137 1.60 -4.54 -0.12
N PHE A 138 1.32 -5.86 -0.02
CA PHE A 138 -0.06 -6.37 0.04
C PHE A 138 -0.83 -5.85 1.25
N ALA A 139 -0.15 -5.66 2.39
CA ALA A 139 -0.74 -5.09 3.60
C ALA A 139 -1.24 -3.64 3.42
N SER A 140 -0.66 -2.90 2.47
CA SER A 140 -1.08 -1.53 2.15
C SER A 140 -2.48 -1.47 1.54
N GLN A 141 -2.88 -2.52 0.81
CA GLN A 141 -4.18 -2.61 0.13
C GLN A 141 -5.36 -2.75 1.11
N ALA A 142 -5.10 -3.00 2.40
CA ALA A 142 -6.13 -3.06 3.44
C ALA A 142 -6.34 -1.72 4.17
N LYS A 143 -5.61 -0.65 3.82
CA LYS A 143 -5.66 0.67 4.50
C LYS A 143 -6.53 1.67 3.74
N PRO A 144 -7.77 1.96 4.19
CA PRO A 144 -8.74 2.77 3.42
C PRO A 144 -8.29 4.21 3.13
N LEU A 145 -7.38 4.76 3.93
CA LEU A 145 -6.90 6.14 3.78
C LEU A 145 -5.49 6.23 3.18
N LEU A 146 -4.91 5.13 2.68
CA LEU A 146 -3.54 5.12 2.17
C LEU A 146 -3.29 6.23 1.13
N HIS A 147 -4.21 6.38 0.17
CA HIS A 147 -4.09 7.37 -0.92
C HIS A 147 -3.94 8.82 -0.43
N THR A 148 -4.28 9.12 0.84
CA THR A 148 -4.14 10.47 1.41
C THR A 148 -2.68 10.90 1.61
N TRP A 149 -1.71 9.97 1.48
CA TRP A 149 -0.30 10.31 1.58
C TRP A 149 0.14 11.38 0.59
N SER A 150 -0.31 11.29 -0.66
CA SER A 150 0.04 12.25 -1.71
C SER A 150 -0.60 13.61 -1.48
N LEU A 151 -1.84 13.63 -0.94
CA LEU A 151 -2.50 14.87 -0.53
C LEU A 151 -1.76 15.53 0.63
N SER A 152 -1.22 14.75 1.58
CA SER A 152 -0.38 15.29 2.67
C SER A 152 0.89 15.94 2.14
N VAL A 153 1.59 15.31 1.20
CA VAL A 153 2.77 15.88 0.53
C VAL A 153 2.40 17.17 -0.20
N GLU A 154 1.26 17.19 -0.89
CA GLU A 154 0.76 18.36 -1.60
C GLU A 154 0.41 19.51 -0.64
N GLU A 155 -0.26 19.25 0.49
CA GLU A 155 -0.58 20.26 1.50
C GLU A 155 0.70 20.79 2.18
N GLN A 156 1.68 19.94 2.48
CA GLN A 156 2.99 20.37 2.99
C GLN A 156 3.69 21.30 2.00
N PHE A 157 3.64 20.99 0.70
CA PHE A 157 4.13 21.91 -0.34
C PHE A 157 3.35 23.24 -0.32
N TYR A 158 2.03 23.23 -0.18
CA TYR A 158 1.20 24.45 -0.10
C TYR A 158 1.50 25.29 1.14
N MET A 159 1.94 24.69 2.24
CA MET A 159 2.37 25.42 3.43
C MET A 159 3.70 26.14 3.22
N LEU A 160 4.68 25.47 2.62
CA LEU A 160 6.04 25.98 2.49
C LEU A 160 6.23 26.88 1.28
N TRP A 161 5.59 26.56 0.16
CA TRP A 161 5.88 27.18 -1.13
C TRP A 161 5.54 28.69 -1.21
N PRO A 162 4.42 29.21 -0.67
CA PRO A 162 4.15 30.64 -0.67
C PRO A 162 5.21 31.45 0.07
N LEU A 163 5.69 30.94 1.21
CA LEU A 163 6.75 31.58 1.97
C LEU A 163 8.07 31.63 1.17
N THR A 164 8.45 30.50 0.55
CA THR A 164 9.63 30.39 -0.31
C THR A 164 9.58 31.40 -1.46
N LEU A 165 8.47 31.48 -2.19
CA LEU A 165 8.31 32.42 -3.31
C LEU A 165 8.33 33.88 -2.86
N LEU A 166 7.75 34.22 -1.70
CA LEU A 166 7.78 35.57 -1.17
C LEU A 166 9.18 36.01 -0.73
N LEU A 167 9.95 35.12 -0.13
CA LEU A 167 11.35 35.38 0.19
C LEU A 167 12.16 35.64 -1.09
N LEU A 168 11.93 34.87 -2.14
CA LEU A 168 12.55 35.04 -3.44
C LEU A 168 12.10 36.30 -4.17
N SER A 169 10.85 36.72 -4.01
CA SER A 169 10.32 37.94 -4.63
C SER A 169 11.05 39.22 -4.18
N LYS A 170 11.67 39.21 -2.99
CA LYS A 170 12.53 40.33 -2.51
C LYS A 170 13.72 40.58 -3.44
N PHE A 171 14.18 39.58 -4.15
CA PHE A 171 15.30 39.76 -5.13
C PHE A 171 14.88 40.44 -6.43
N ARG A 172 13.57 40.72 -6.64
CA ARG A 172 13.02 41.44 -7.81
C ARG A 172 13.47 40.92 -9.20
N SER A 173 13.99 39.69 -9.27
CA SER A 173 14.52 39.11 -10.50
C SER A 173 13.89 37.78 -10.81
N THR A 174 13.17 37.72 -11.91
CA THR A 174 12.57 36.49 -12.45
C THR A 174 13.62 35.39 -12.67
N ASN A 175 14.79 35.76 -13.20
CA ASN A 175 15.86 34.83 -13.48
C ASN A 175 16.41 34.20 -12.19
N LYS A 176 16.61 35.00 -11.11
CA LYS A 176 17.05 34.47 -9.82
C LYS A 176 16.05 33.50 -9.22
N THR A 177 14.74 33.78 -9.36
CA THR A 177 13.67 32.86 -8.90
C THR A 177 13.71 31.57 -9.70
N LEU A 178 13.83 31.63 -11.01
CA LEU A 178 13.92 30.43 -11.86
C LEU A 178 15.18 29.61 -11.54
N ILE A 179 16.34 30.25 -11.39
CA ILE A 179 17.58 29.57 -11.00
C ILE A 179 17.41 28.85 -9.67
N PHE A 180 16.83 29.52 -8.66
CA PHE A 180 16.60 28.90 -7.35
C PHE A 180 15.68 27.65 -7.48
N ILE A 181 14.55 27.76 -8.20
CA ILE A 181 13.63 26.64 -8.42
C ILE A 181 14.36 25.49 -9.12
N THR A 182 15.18 25.79 -10.12
CA THR A 182 15.96 24.79 -10.85
C THR A 182 16.99 24.11 -9.94
N VAL A 183 17.75 24.87 -9.16
CA VAL A 183 18.73 24.32 -8.21
C VAL A 183 18.06 23.46 -7.17
N LEU A 184 16.94 23.92 -6.58
CA LEU A 184 16.17 23.15 -5.60
C LEU A 184 15.63 21.86 -6.21
N SER A 185 15.15 21.91 -7.46
CA SER A 185 14.65 20.70 -8.16
C SER A 185 15.78 19.71 -8.44
N ILE A 186 16.93 20.19 -8.91
CA ILE A 186 18.11 19.34 -9.14
C ILE A 186 18.59 18.72 -7.83
N ALA A 187 18.66 19.50 -6.74
CA ALA A 187 19.06 18.99 -5.43
C ALA A 187 18.09 17.90 -4.91
N SER A 188 16.78 18.13 -5.06
CA SER A 188 15.75 17.13 -4.70
C SER A 188 15.87 15.85 -5.53
N LEU A 189 16.06 15.95 -6.83
CA LEU A 189 16.26 14.82 -7.73
C LEU A 189 17.57 14.07 -7.42
N ALA A 190 18.66 14.79 -7.19
CA ALA A 190 19.95 14.22 -6.82
C ALA A 190 19.84 13.46 -5.49
N LEU A 191 19.20 14.07 -4.48
CA LEU A 191 18.91 13.43 -3.19
C LEU A 191 18.12 12.15 -3.38
N ASN A 192 17.05 12.20 -4.18
CA ASN A 192 16.21 11.05 -4.47
C ASN A 192 17.01 9.92 -5.14
N THR A 193 17.74 10.23 -6.22
CA THR A 193 18.53 9.25 -6.98
C THR A 193 19.64 8.64 -6.11
N TYR A 194 20.33 9.46 -5.31
CA TYR A 194 21.33 9.00 -4.37
C TYR A 194 20.75 8.07 -3.32
N TRP A 195 19.59 8.44 -2.73
CA TRP A 195 18.90 7.65 -1.73
C TRP A 195 18.57 6.25 -2.21
N PHE A 196 18.00 6.13 -3.41
CA PHE A 196 17.67 4.84 -4.00
C PHE A 196 18.90 4.00 -4.39
N LYS A 197 20.03 4.62 -4.74
CA LYS A 197 21.28 3.90 -5.03
C LYS A 197 21.99 3.39 -3.77
N GLN A 198 21.86 4.07 -2.65
CA GLN A 198 22.56 3.78 -1.40
C GLN A 198 21.70 3.02 -0.37
N GLN A 199 20.61 2.38 -0.77
CA GLN A 199 19.67 1.71 0.13
C GLN A 199 20.37 0.77 1.12
N ALA A 200 21.29 -0.07 0.66
CA ALA A 200 21.99 -1.04 1.51
C ALA A 200 22.84 -0.37 2.61
N ALA A 201 23.52 0.74 2.30
CA ALA A 201 24.33 1.47 3.26
C ALA A 201 23.46 2.26 4.25
N ILE A 202 22.36 2.85 3.78
CA ILE A 202 21.46 3.66 4.59
C ILE A 202 20.65 2.79 5.55
N THR A 203 20.27 1.58 5.14
CA THR A 203 19.53 0.63 6.02
C THR A 203 20.31 0.28 7.29
N ALA A 204 21.65 0.32 7.25
CA ALA A 204 22.49 0.12 8.43
C ALA A 204 22.34 1.23 9.49
N TRP A 205 21.88 2.42 9.11
CA TRP A 205 21.73 3.60 9.98
C TRP A 205 20.26 3.86 10.38
N PHE A 206 19.31 3.35 9.62
CA PHE A 206 17.88 3.56 9.85
C PHE A 206 17.24 2.31 10.42
N SER A 207 16.95 2.32 11.71
CA SER A 207 16.28 1.21 12.42
C SER A 207 14.74 1.25 12.31
N ALA A 208 14.16 2.33 11.79
CA ALA A 208 12.71 2.50 11.70
C ALA A 208 12.26 2.70 10.25
N GLY A 209 11.50 1.74 9.73
CA GLY A 209 10.88 1.82 8.40
C GLY A 209 11.80 1.44 7.23
N ASP A 210 11.19 1.06 6.11
CA ASP A 210 11.94 0.74 4.89
C ASP A 210 12.49 2.03 4.26
N VAL A 211 13.79 2.02 3.94
CA VAL A 211 14.51 3.11 3.28
C VAL A 211 13.86 3.49 1.95
N ARG A 212 13.33 2.51 1.20
CA ARG A 212 12.63 2.73 -0.06
C ARG A 212 11.34 3.53 0.15
N SER A 213 10.55 3.14 1.13
CA SER A 213 9.31 3.82 1.49
C SER A 213 9.54 5.25 1.95
N PHE A 214 10.64 5.54 2.65
CA PHE A 214 11.00 6.90 3.04
C PHE A 214 11.19 7.82 1.84
N GLY A 215 11.99 7.39 0.85
CA GLY A 215 12.19 8.14 -0.40
C GLY A 215 10.91 8.30 -1.22
N PHE A 216 9.96 7.37 -1.08
CA PHE A 216 8.66 7.42 -1.76
C PHE A 216 7.69 8.43 -1.13
N TYR A 217 7.57 8.44 0.22
CA TYR A 217 6.54 9.19 0.93
C TYR A 217 6.94 10.61 1.30
N MET A 218 8.24 10.95 1.39
CA MET A 218 8.66 12.23 1.96
C MET A 218 8.79 13.35 0.94
N LEU A 219 8.27 14.54 1.30
CA LEU A 219 8.28 15.73 0.45
C LEU A 219 9.68 16.11 -0.11
N PRO A 220 10.80 16.07 0.63
CA PRO A 220 12.11 16.47 0.08
C PRO A 220 12.50 15.69 -1.18
N PHE A 221 12.06 14.46 -1.33
CA PHE A 221 12.32 13.59 -2.48
C PHE A 221 11.36 13.83 -3.65
N ARG A 222 10.33 14.64 -3.47
CA ARG A 222 9.27 14.95 -4.43
C ARG A 222 9.25 16.42 -4.88
N VAL A 223 10.06 17.29 -4.24
CA VAL A 223 10.07 18.73 -4.54
C VAL A 223 10.38 19.02 -6.01
N TYR A 224 11.21 18.20 -6.67
CA TYR A 224 11.54 18.39 -8.09
C TYR A 224 10.31 18.26 -9.00
N GLU A 225 9.34 17.45 -8.68
CA GLU A 225 8.11 17.25 -9.44
C GLU A 225 7.25 18.53 -9.43
N PHE A 226 7.08 19.13 -8.23
CA PHE A 226 6.45 20.45 -8.09
C PHE A 226 7.29 21.56 -8.73
N GLY A 227 8.61 21.49 -8.60
CA GLY A 227 9.55 22.46 -9.13
C GLY A 227 9.54 22.53 -10.65
N ILE A 228 9.44 21.39 -11.35
CA ILE A 228 9.26 21.32 -12.80
C ILE A 228 8.00 22.12 -13.20
N GLY A 229 6.88 21.89 -12.53
CA GLY A 229 5.65 22.64 -12.76
C GLY A 229 5.78 24.13 -12.46
N ALA A 230 6.40 24.46 -11.32
CA ALA A 230 6.63 25.85 -10.90
C ALA A 230 7.49 26.64 -11.90
N GLY A 231 8.53 26.03 -12.43
CA GLY A 231 9.43 26.64 -13.42
C GLY A 231 8.72 27.07 -14.70
N LEU A 232 7.69 26.34 -15.13
CA LEU A 232 6.90 26.67 -16.32
C LEU A 232 6.21 28.03 -16.26
N VAL A 233 5.95 28.55 -15.06
CA VAL A 233 5.32 29.88 -14.86
C VAL A 233 6.19 31.00 -15.42
N PHE A 234 7.51 30.82 -15.38
CA PHE A 234 8.50 31.82 -15.78
C PHE A 234 8.93 31.69 -17.26
N ILE A 235 8.43 30.68 -17.96
CA ILE A 235 8.71 30.49 -19.40
C ILE A 235 7.71 31.31 -20.24
N ASN A 236 8.22 32.16 -21.11
CA ASN A 236 7.39 32.98 -22.00
C ASN A 236 6.85 32.15 -23.19
N ARG A 237 5.55 31.86 -23.16
CA ARG A 237 4.85 31.04 -24.17
C ARG A 237 4.35 31.82 -25.39
N LYS A 238 4.34 33.14 -25.33
CA LYS A 238 3.73 33.97 -26.38
C LYS A 238 4.36 33.79 -27.76
N HIS A 239 5.55 33.22 -27.81
CA HIS A 239 6.32 33.02 -29.04
C HIS A 239 6.31 31.58 -29.57
N LEU A 240 5.60 30.64 -28.92
CA LEU A 240 5.52 29.28 -29.44
C LEU A 240 4.60 29.18 -30.67
N LYS A 241 5.18 28.73 -31.79
CA LYS A 241 4.42 28.45 -33.00
C LYS A 241 3.46 27.26 -32.74
N PRO A 242 2.29 27.21 -33.43
CA PRO A 242 1.34 26.09 -33.30
C PRO A 242 1.96 24.71 -33.59
N SER A 243 2.90 24.64 -34.53
CA SER A 243 3.68 23.42 -34.82
C SER A 243 4.53 22.97 -33.67
N THR A 244 5.30 23.89 -33.06
CA THR A 244 6.11 23.60 -31.88
C THR A 244 5.25 23.16 -30.70
N SER A 245 4.10 23.78 -30.48
CA SER A 245 3.12 23.37 -29.46
C SER A 245 2.59 21.98 -29.73
N SER A 246 2.29 21.62 -30.99
CA SER A 246 1.84 20.27 -31.35
C SER A 246 2.93 19.21 -31.11
N ILE A 247 4.19 19.52 -31.43
CA ILE A 247 5.34 18.63 -31.15
C ILE A 247 5.51 18.44 -29.64
N ALA A 248 5.53 19.53 -28.87
CA ALA A 248 5.62 19.47 -27.43
C ALA A 248 4.49 18.63 -26.82
N PHE A 249 3.26 18.79 -27.32
CA PHE A 249 2.11 17.99 -26.87
C PHE A 249 2.30 16.50 -27.16
N LEU A 250 2.69 16.13 -28.40
CA LEU A 250 2.89 14.72 -28.77
C LEU A 250 4.04 14.08 -28.01
N SER A 251 5.17 14.80 -27.85
CA SER A 251 6.28 14.31 -27.05
C SER A 251 5.89 14.14 -25.59
N GLY A 252 5.13 15.09 -25.03
CA GLY A 252 4.62 15.00 -23.66
C GLY A 252 3.66 13.83 -23.49
N LEU A 253 2.74 13.65 -24.41
CA LEU A 253 1.80 12.53 -24.41
C LEU A 253 2.54 11.18 -24.54
N ALA A 254 3.53 11.09 -25.42
CA ALA A 254 4.33 9.89 -25.61
C ALA A 254 5.09 9.51 -24.32
N LEU A 255 5.68 10.48 -23.63
CA LEU A 255 6.35 10.25 -22.35
C LEU A 255 5.38 9.74 -21.26
N ILE A 256 4.18 10.31 -21.19
CA ILE A 256 3.15 9.86 -20.24
C ILE A 256 2.71 8.44 -20.59
N VAL A 257 2.36 8.16 -21.85
CA VAL A 257 1.92 6.82 -22.28
C VAL A 257 3.02 5.80 -22.05
N TRP A 258 4.26 6.12 -22.39
CA TRP A 258 5.40 5.25 -22.07
C TRP A 258 5.49 4.95 -20.59
N SER A 259 5.37 5.97 -19.72
CA SER A 259 5.43 5.79 -18.27
C SER A 259 4.30 4.89 -17.75
N LEU A 260 3.08 5.04 -18.31
CA LEU A 260 1.92 4.25 -17.94
C LEU A 260 2.05 2.75 -18.30
N VAL A 261 2.81 2.43 -19.35
CA VAL A 261 2.95 1.05 -19.86
C VAL A 261 4.25 0.39 -19.40
N ALA A 262 5.37 1.15 -19.39
CA ALA A 262 6.71 0.61 -19.18
C ALA A 262 7.11 0.54 -17.69
N LEU A 263 6.57 1.42 -16.85
CA LEU A 263 6.86 1.40 -15.43
C LEU A 263 5.90 0.44 -14.71
N ASP A 264 6.41 -0.21 -13.67
CA ASP A 264 5.64 -1.16 -12.88
C ASP A 264 6.04 -1.08 -11.39
N ARG A 265 5.41 -1.91 -10.58
CA ARG A 265 5.66 -2.02 -9.14
C ARG A 265 7.10 -2.42 -8.79
N LYS A 266 7.83 -3.09 -9.71
CA LYS A 266 9.21 -3.54 -9.50
C LYS A 266 10.23 -2.44 -9.81
N THR A 267 9.81 -1.41 -10.52
CA THR A 267 10.66 -0.26 -10.84
C THR A 267 11.06 0.48 -9.57
N ASP A 268 12.32 0.86 -9.45
CA ASP A 268 12.80 1.70 -8.35
C ASP A 268 12.26 3.12 -8.50
N PHE A 269 11.05 3.33 -7.99
CA PHE A 269 10.30 4.56 -8.14
C PHE A 269 10.19 5.31 -6.79
N PRO A 270 10.28 6.66 -6.80
CA PRO A 270 10.30 7.56 -7.96
C PRO A 270 11.64 7.63 -8.70
N SER A 271 12.80 7.71 -8.01
CA SER A 271 14.12 7.80 -8.64
C SER A 271 14.11 8.75 -9.86
N PHE A 272 14.98 8.54 -10.84
CA PHE A 272 14.96 9.31 -12.09
C PHE A 272 13.78 8.94 -13.02
N TYR A 273 13.13 7.80 -12.79
CA TYR A 273 12.00 7.35 -13.63
C TYR A 273 10.79 8.28 -13.55
N ALA A 274 10.57 8.95 -12.43
CA ALA A 274 9.49 9.93 -12.31
C ALA A 274 9.71 11.20 -13.17
N LEU A 275 10.91 11.43 -13.69
CA LEU A 275 11.15 12.51 -14.67
C LEU A 275 10.32 12.32 -15.94
N PHE A 276 10.08 11.10 -16.40
CA PHE A 276 9.35 10.86 -17.64
C PHE A 276 7.92 11.38 -17.59
N PRO A 277 7.07 10.96 -16.62
CA PRO A 277 5.72 11.51 -16.51
C PRO A 277 5.73 13.00 -16.15
N CYS A 278 6.67 13.49 -15.34
CA CYS A 278 6.79 14.90 -14.98
C CYS A 278 7.13 15.79 -16.19
N LEU A 279 8.12 15.40 -17.00
CA LEU A 279 8.47 16.11 -18.24
C LEU A 279 7.35 16.00 -19.27
N GLY A 280 6.67 14.85 -19.35
CA GLY A 280 5.49 14.66 -20.17
C GLY A 280 4.39 15.66 -19.82
N ALA A 281 4.04 15.78 -18.53
CA ALA A 281 3.08 16.76 -18.04
C ALA A 281 3.54 18.20 -18.30
N ALA A 282 4.82 18.49 -18.06
CA ALA A 282 5.40 19.82 -18.30
C ALA A 282 5.31 20.25 -19.77
N LEU A 283 5.65 19.34 -20.70
CA LEU A 283 5.55 19.60 -22.15
C LEU A 283 4.09 19.83 -22.59
N MET A 284 3.14 19.06 -22.07
CA MET A 284 1.72 19.26 -22.36
C MET A 284 1.21 20.59 -21.78
N ILE A 285 1.60 20.95 -20.55
CA ILE A 285 1.28 22.27 -19.96
C ILE A 285 1.94 23.39 -20.76
N LEU A 286 3.14 23.23 -21.27
CA LEU A 286 3.85 24.21 -22.10
C LEU A 286 3.16 24.38 -23.46
N ALA A 287 2.75 23.31 -24.11
CA ALA A 287 2.01 23.31 -25.38
C ALA A 287 0.74 24.15 -25.31
N GLY A 288 0.00 24.05 -24.20
CA GLY A 288 -1.22 24.82 -23.97
C GLY A 288 -2.40 24.37 -24.83
N PRO A 289 -3.53 25.10 -24.78
CA PRO A 289 -4.75 24.72 -25.47
C PRO A 289 -4.87 25.17 -26.96
N ASN A 290 -3.94 26.01 -27.46
CA ASN A 290 -4.10 26.75 -28.71
C ASN A 290 -3.47 26.05 -29.94
N HIS A 291 -3.56 24.70 -30.00
CA HIS A 291 -3.13 23.93 -31.18
C HIS A 291 -4.14 22.82 -31.51
N LYS A 292 -4.10 22.26 -32.72
CA LYS A 292 -5.11 21.32 -33.20
C LYS A 292 -5.24 20.07 -32.34
N LEU A 293 -4.16 19.52 -31.87
CA LEU A 293 -4.12 18.30 -31.06
C LEU A 293 -4.61 18.49 -29.61
N ALA A 294 -4.68 19.75 -29.12
CA ALA A 294 -5.23 20.04 -27.80
C ALA A 294 -6.68 19.55 -27.66
N LYS A 295 -7.43 19.43 -28.75
CA LYS A 295 -8.80 18.89 -28.77
C LYS A 295 -8.88 17.47 -28.16
N LEU A 296 -7.80 16.70 -28.19
CA LEU A 296 -7.76 15.37 -27.61
C LEU A 296 -8.02 15.39 -26.11
N ILE A 297 -7.55 16.44 -25.41
CA ILE A 297 -7.70 16.57 -23.94
C ILE A 297 -8.61 17.75 -23.54
N CYS A 298 -8.86 18.69 -24.43
CA CYS A 298 -9.75 19.84 -24.19
C CYS A 298 -11.21 19.58 -24.56
N ASN A 299 -11.60 18.34 -24.87
CA ASN A 299 -12.98 17.98 -25.13
C ASN A 299 -13.82 17.97 -23.83
N ARG A 300 -15.15 18.02 -24.00
CA ARG A 300 -16.09 18.13 -22.87
C ARG A 300 -15.95 17.00 -21.85
N VAL A 301 -15.69 15.77 -22.29
CA VAL A 301 -15.58 14.60 -21.41
C VAL A 301 -14.32 14.70 -20.57
N MET A 302 -13.16 14.94 -21.18
CA MET A 302 -11.88 15.05 -20.47
C MET A 302 -11.89 16.23 -19.48
N VAL A 303 -12.43 17.37 -19.90
CA VAL A 303 -12.56 18.54 -19.02
C VAL A 303 -13.50 18.24 -17.85
N ALA A 304 -14.64 17.57 -18.09
CA ALA A 304 -15.57 17.20 -17.02
C ALA A 304 -14.91 16.24 -16.00
N LEU A 305 -14.20 15.20 -16.49
CA LEU A 305 -13.45 14.28 -15.63
C LEU A 305 -12.35 15.00 -14.85
N GLY A 306 -11.65 15.95 -15.48
CA GLY A 306 -10.62 16.75 -14.80
C GLY A 306 -11.16 17.64 -13.69
N LEU A 307 -12.35 18.22 -13.91
CA LEU A 307 -13.02 19.05 -12.90
C LEU A 307 -13.41 18.26 -11.65
N ILE A 308 -13.86 17.02 -11.80
CA ILE A 308 -14.26 16.14 -10.70
C ILE A 308 -13.10 15.32 -10.13
N SER A 309 -11.88 15.44 -10.71
CA SER A 309 -10.74 14.56 -10.42
C SER A 309 -10.37 14.47 -8.93
N TYR A 310 -10.51 15.57 -8.17
CA TYR A 310 -10.23 15.56 -6.72
C TYR A 310 -11.24 14.70 -5.96
N SER A 311 -12.52 14.88 -6.21
CA SER A 311 -13.58 14.08 -5.58
C SER A 311 -13.51 12.61 -5.97
N VAL A 312 -13.18 12.29 -7.24
CA VAL A 312 -12.91 10.90 -7.68
C VAL A 312 -11.71 10.33 -6.96
N TYR A 313 -10.60 11.08 -6.86
CA TYR A 313 -9.39 10.66 -6.16
C TYR A 313 -9.64 10.36 -4.68
N LEU A 314 -10.48 11.15 -4.00
CA LEU A 314 -10.82 10.91 -2.60
C LEU A 314 -11.64 9.63 -2.39
N LEU A 315 -12.55 9.31 -3.30
CA LEU A 315 -13.53 8.23 -3.10
C LEU A 315 -13.10 6.88 -3.67
N HIS A 316 -12.29 6.85 -4.77
CA HIS A 316 -11.98 5.60 -5.45
C HIS A 316 -11.28 4.59 -4.56
N TRP A 317 -10.28 5.03 -3.79
CA TRP A 317 -9.48 4.13 -2.97
C TRP A 317 -10.25 3.50 -1.82
N PRO A 318 -10.98 4.27 -0.97
CA PRO A 318 -11.85 3.69 0.04
C PRO A 318 -12.87 2.69 -0.54
N LEU A 319 -13.49 3.00 -1.69
CA LEU A 319 -14.43 2.09 -2.35
C LEU A 319 -13.76 0.76 -2.70
N ILE A 320 -12.58 0.80 -3.32
CA ILE A 320 -11.81 -0.40 -3.68
C ILE A 320 -11.45 -1.19 -2.43
N VAL A 321 -10.90 -0.51 -1.41
CA VAL A 321 -10.42 -1.18 -0.20
C VAL A 321 -11.56 -1.84 0.57
N PHE A 322 -12.64 -1.12 0.86
CA PHE A 322 -13.76 -1.70 1.60
C PHE A 322 -14.46 -2.83 0.82
N TYR A 323 -14.53 -2.71 -0.51
CA TYR A 323 -15.08 -3.78 -1.33
C TYR A 323 -14.20 -5.04 -1.30
N LYS A 324 -12.88 -4.89 -1.56
CA LYS A 324 -11.91 -6.00 -1.48
C LYS A 324 -11.87 -6.62 -0.08
N TYR A 325 -11.90 -5.78 0.96
CA TYR A 325 -11.91 -6.22 2.35
C TYR A 325 -13.15 -7.08 2.68
N ASN A 326 -14.31 -6.68 2.17
CA ASN A 326 -15.55 -7.44 2.37
C ASN A 326 -15.59 -8.74 1.55
N LYS A 327 -15.11 -8.70 0.30
CA LYS A 327 -15.09 -9.87 -0.59
C LYS A 327 -14.01 -10.89 -0.22
N ALA A 328 -12.89 -10.44 0.36
CA ALA A 328 -11.71 -11.24 0.67
C ALA A 328 -11.08 -11.94 -0.57
N ALA A 329 -11.27 -11.36 -1.78
CA ALA A 329 -10.76 -11.89 -3.04
C ALA A 329 -10.39 -10.76 -4.02
N SER A 330 -9.66 -11.10 -5.08
CA SER A 330 -9.37 -10.19 -6.20
C SER A 330 -10.64 -9.79 -6.94
N LEU A 331 -10.59 -8.65 -7.62
CA LEU A 331 -11.70 -8.16 -8.45
C LEU A 331 -11.74 -8.92 -9.78
N ASN A 332 -12.95 -9.30 -10.20
CA ASN A 332 -13.17 -9.78 -11.56
C ASN A 332 -13.40 -8.62 -12.54
N GLY A 333 -13.47 -8.90 -13.85
CA GLY A 333 -13.60 -7.87 -14.88
C GLY A 333 -14.86 -7.00 -14.75
N ILE A 334 -15.99 -7.58 -14.36
CA ILE A 334 -17.26 -6.85 -14.17
C ILE A 334 -17.15 -5.92 -12.96
N GLU A 335 -16.59 -6.41 -11.86
CA GLU A 335 -16.40 -5.62 -10.64
C GLU A 335 -15.46 -4.43 -10.87
N ILE A 336 -14.41 -4.61 -11.67
CA ILE A 336 -13.51 -3.52 -12.06
C ILE A 336 -14.29 -2.41 -12.76
N ILE A 337 -15.14 -2.76 -13.75
CA ILE A 337 -15.95 -1.79 -14.48
C ILE A 337 -16.95 -1.11 -13.55
N VAL A 338 -17.66 -1.87 -12.74
CA VAL A 338 -18.68 -1.34 -11.82
C VAL A 338 -18.05 -0.38 -10.79
N ILE A 339 -16.92 -0.74 -10.17
CA ILE A 339 -16.26 0.12 -9.18
C ILE A 339 -15.66 1.36 -9.85
N PHE A 340 -15.13 1.24 -11.07
CA PHE A 340 -14.68 2.39 -11.85
C PHE A 340 -15.82 3.40 -12.09
N VAL A 341 -16.93 2.92 -12.64
CA VAL A 341 -18.12 3.76 -12.91
C VAL A 341 -18.66 4.37 -11.62
N LEU A 342 -18.77 3.58 -10.56
CA LEU A 342 -19.22 4.05 -9.26
C LEU A 342 -18.30 5.14 -8.68
N SER A 343 -16.98 4.99 -8.83
CA SER A 343 -16.01 6.02 -8.42
C SER A 343 -16.21 7.34 -9.14
N VAL A 344 -16.48 7.29 -10.46
CA VAL A 344 -16.73 8.48 -11.27
C VAL A 344 -18.08 9.12 -10.90
N VAL A 345 -19.15 8.32 -10.76
CA VAL A 345 -20.49 8.81 -10.40
C VAL A 345 -20.50 9.45 -9.02
N LEU A 346 -19.96 8.75 -8.02
CA LEU A 346 -19.89 9.28 -6.65
C LEU A 346 -18.95 10.50 -6.57
N GLY A 347 -17.86 10.51 -7.35
CA GLY A 347 -17.00 11.68 -7.50
C GLY A 347 -17.73 12.89 -8.10
N ALA A 348 -18.57 12.67 -9.11
CA ALA A 348 -19.39 13.72 -9.71
C ALA A 348 -20.45 14.26 -8.74
N LEU A 349 -21.10 13.38 -7.96
CA LEU A 349 -22.05 13.77 -6.93
C LEU A 349 -21.34 14.56 -5.81
N MET A 350 -20.21 14.10 -5.33
CA MET A 350 -19.39 14.78 -4.33
C MET A 350 -18.97 16.18 -4.82
N TYR A 351 -18.49 16.26 -6.07
CA TYR A 351 -18.13 17.53 -6.68
C TYR A 351 -19.33 18.49 -6.75
N ARG A 352 -20.49 18.01 -7.22
CA ARG A 352 -21.70 18.82 -7.44
C ARG A 352 -22.31 19.31 -6.13
N PHE A 353 -22.44 18.43 -5.13
CA PHE A 353 -23.23 18.72 -3.93
C PHE A 353 -22.37 19.10 -2.72
N VAL A 354 -21.10 18.76 -2.70
CA VAL A 354 -20.19 19.04 -1.58
C VAL A 354 -19.09 20.03 -1.96
N GLU A 355 -18.31 19.78 -3.03
CA GLU A 355 -17.18 20.63 -3.38
C GLU A 355 -17.64 22.00 -3.93
N GLN A 356 -18.54 22.02 -4.93
CA GLN A 356 -18.95 23.25 -5.60
C GLN A 356 -19.62 24.30 -4.69
N PRO A 357 -20.54 23.95 -3.79
CA PRO A 357 -21.21 24.93 -2.93
C PRO A 357 -20.23 25.74 -2.07
N PHE A 358 -19.17 25.11 -1.59
CA PHE A 358 -18.16 25.79 -0.77
C PHE A 358 -17.08 26.49 -1.60
N ARG A 359 -16.87 26.07 -2.86
CA ARG A 359 -15.84 26.60 -3.75
C ARG A 359 -16.18 27.98 -4.35
N LYS A 360 -17.45 28.31 -4.48
CA LYS A 360 -17.93 29.61 -5.00
C LYS A 360 -18.12 30.62 -3.89
N PRO A 361 -17.10 31.35 -3.44
CA PRO A 361 -17.38 32.60 -2.75
C PRO A 361 -17.87 33.59 -3.80
N ASN A 362 -18.98 34.25 -3.57
CA ASN A 362 -19.25 35.54 -4.22
C ASN A 362 -18.01 36.41 -4.01
N ILE A 363 -17.41 36.91 -5.07
CA ILE A 363 -16.20 37.75 -5.02
C ILE A 363 -16.45 38.98 -4.11
N ASP A 364 -17.69 39.51 -4.11
CA ASP A 364 -18.13 40.54 -3.21
C ASP A 364 -18.25 40.07 -1.75
N ALA A 365 -18.50 38.78 -1.53
CA ALA A 365 -18.60 38.19 -0.20
C ALA A 365 -17.26 38.10 0.54
N PHE A 366 -16.11 38.11 -0.14
CA PHE A 366 -14.80 38.13 0.55
C PHE A 366 -14.54 39.42 1.34
N LYS A 367 -15.15 40.51 0.96
CA LYS A 367 -15.07 41.79 1.69
C LYS A 367 -16.19 41.99 2.72
N THR A 368 -17.32 41.33 2.52
CA THR A 368 -18.54 41.57 3.32
C THR A 368 -19.00 40.34 4.11
N THR A 369 -18.63 39.12 3.77
CA THR A 369 -19.04 37.92 4.48
C THR A 369 -18.09 37.60 5.63
N ASN A 370 -18.70 37.43 6.78
CA ASN A 370 -18.02 36.87 7.95
C ASN A 370 -17.63 35.40 7.69
N ASN A 371 -16.36 35.13 7.38
CA ASN A 371 -15.84 33.79 7.19
C ASN A 371 -15.69 32.99 8.51
N LYS A 372 -15.92 33.63 9.66
CA LYS A 372 -15.81 33.01 10.98
C LYS A 372 -16.69 31.78 11.15
N PRO A 373 -17.98 31.74 10.72
CA PRO A 373 -18.81 30.55 10.87
C PRO A 373 -18.29 29.36 10.10
N PHE A 374 -17.79 29.56 8.86
CA PHE A 374 -17.19 28.47 8.06
C PHE A 374 -15.92 27.93 8.73
N LEU A 375 -15.02 28.80 9.18
CA LEU A 375 -13.78 28.40 9.85
C LEU A 375 -14.06 27.70 11.18
N LEU A 376 -15.04 28.20 11.95
CA LEU A 376 -15.50 27.56 13.18
C LEU A 376 -16.08 26.17 12.89
N GLY A 377 -16.94 26.06 11.88
CA GLY A 377 -17.49 24.75 11.43
C GLY A 377 -16.40 23.78 11.00
N ALA A 378 -15.40 24.24 10.24
CA ALA A 378 -14.26 23.42 9.85
C ALA A 378 -13.44 22.98 11.07
N LEU A 379 -13.18 23.88 12.02
CA LEU A 379 -12.45 23.55 13.25
C LEU A 379 -13.21 22.52 14.10
N VAL A 380 -14.49 22.75 14.34
CA VAL A 380 -15.35 21.82 15.11
C VAL A 380 -15.40 20.45 14.44
N SER A 381 -15.57 20.41 13.12
CA SER A 381 -15.59 19.15 12.36
C SER A 381 -14.24 18.42 12.44
N THR A 382 -13.13 19.16 12.39
CA THR A 382 -11.78 18.60 12.55
C THR A 382 -11.61 17.98 13.94
N ILE A 383 -12.02 18.70 15.01
CA ILE A 383 -11.96 18.21 16.39
C ILE A 383 -12.84 16.97 16.56
N LEU A 384 -14.03 16.95 15.96
CA LEU A 384 -14.93 15.80 15.99
C LEU A 384 -14.29 14.57 15.34
N VAL A 385 -13.74 14.71 14.13
CA VAL A 385 -13.06 13.61 13.42
C VAL A 385 -11.86 13.10 14.21
N LEU A 386 -11.05 14.01 14.78
CA LEU A 386 -9.92 13.62 15.64
C LEU A 386 -10.39 12.91 16.92
N GLY A 387 -11.47 13.36 17.52
CA GLY A 387 -12.09 12.71 18.69
C GLY A 387 -12.59 11.30 18.39
N ILE A 388 -13.27 11.10 17.25
CA ILE A 388 -13.72 9.78 16.78
C ILE A 388 -12.51 8.87 16.51
N ALA A 389 -11.50 9.39 15.82
CA ALA A 389 -10.30 8.64 15.47
C ALA A 389 -9.50 8.23 16.71
N PHE A 390 -9.33 9.14 17.66
CA PHE A 390 -8.68 8.87 18.95
C PHE A 390 -9.48 7.86 19.78
N ASN A 391 -10.80 7.99 19.82
CA ASN A 391 -11.67 7.03 20.50
C ASN A 391 -11.58 5.64 19.89
N ALA A 392 -11.57 5.53 18.55
CA ALA A 392 -11.38 4.25 17.87
C ALA A 392 -10.04 3.59 18.22
N HIS A 393 -8.99 4.39 18.37
CA HIS A 393 -7.68 3.90 18.78
C HIS A 393 -7.66 3.50 20.26
N SER A 394 -8.08 4.38 21.17
CA SER A 394 -7.98 4.19 22.63
C SER A 394 -8.89 3.06 23.15
N SER A 395 -10.05 2.87 22.54
CA SER A 395 -10.99 1.78 22.85
C SER A 395 -10.67 0.47 22.10
N LYS A 396 -9.42 0.30 21.65
CA LYS A 396 -8.94 -0.92 20.98
C LYS A 396 -9.85 -1.35 19.80
N GLY A 397 -10.25 -0.38 18.97
CA GLY A 397 -11.09 -0.64 17.79
C GLY A 397 -12.54 -0.91 18.13
N TRP A 398 -13.06 -0.23 19.14
CA TRP A 398 -14.45 -0.34 19.58
C TRP A 398 -14.86 -1.75 19.96
N LEU A 399 -14.04 -2.44 20.76
CA LEU A 399 -14.30 -3.79 21.27
C LEU A 399 -15.63 -3.91 22.01
N TRP A 400 -16.11 -2.82 22.60
CA TRP A 400 -17.40 -2.74 23.30
C TRP A 400 -18.61 -3.10 22.43
N ARG A 401 -18.47 -3.07 21.11
CA ARG A 401 -19.52 -3.45 20.17
C ARG A 401 -19.70 -4.98 20.02
N TYR A 402 -18.76 -5.76 20.54
CA TYR A 402 -18.77 -7.23 20.40
C TYR A 402 -19.24 -7.92 21.68
N PRO A 403 -19.79 -9.15 21.57
CA PRO A 403 -20.13 -9.96 22.74
C PRO A 403 -18.91 -10.17 23.66
N PRO A 404 -19.07 -10.07 25.01
CA PRO A 404 -17.95 -10.19 25.94
C PRO A 404 -17.12 -11.46 25.78
N ALA A 405 -17.75 -12.59 25.45
CA ALA A 405 -17.06 -13.87 25.22
C ALA A 405 -16.08 -13.87 24.05
N LEU A 406 -16.21 -12.91 23.12
CA LEU A 406 -15.34 -12.78 21.95
C LEU A 406 -14.31 -11.65 22.08
N VAL A 407 -14.50 -10.78 23.09
CA VAL A 407 -13.64 -9.59 23.27
C VAL A 407 -12.19 -10.02 23.49
N GLU A 408 -11.93 -11.05 24.27
CA GLU A 408 -10.57 -11.57 24.51
C GLU A 408 -9.88 -11.94 23.18
N GLN A 409 -10.54 -12.75 22.35
CA GLN A 409 -9.99 -13.17 21.05
C GLN A 409 -9.80 -12.03 20.05
N LEU A 410 -10.69 -11.04 20.08
CA LEU A 410 -10.64 -9.86 19.24
C LEU A 410 -9.67 -8.77 19.74
N SER A 411 -9.24 -8.85 21.01
CA SER A 411 -8.35 -7.87 21.64
C SER A 411 -6.86 -8.11 21.41
N PHE A 412 -6.45 -9.30 20.95
CA PHE A 412 -5.06 -9.60 20.64
C PHE A 412 -4.52 -8.62 19.62
N SER A 413 -3.43 -7.92 19.98
CA SER A 413 -2.72 -7.05 19.05
C SER A 413 -1.89 -7.90 18.07
N ARG A 414 -1.49 -7.29 16.94
CA ARG A 414 -0.58 -7.92 16.00
C ARG A 414 0.77 -8.27 16.66
N ASP A 415 1.21 -7.43 17.59
CA ASP A 415 2.49 -7.62 18.30
C ASP A 415 2.41 -8.75 19.34
N ASP A 416 1.31 -8.85 20.10
CA ASP A 416 1.08 -9.98 21.02
C ASP A 416 1.09 -11.30 20.26
N TYR A 417 0.55 -11.28 19.06
CA TYR A 417 0.46 -12.46 18.21
C TYR A 417 1.78 -12.81 17.55
N ALA A 418 2.54 -11.81 17.09
CA ALA A 418 3.88 -12.01 16.54
C ALA A 418 4.82 -12.62 17.58
N ASN A 419 4.72 -12.22 18.85
CA ASN A 419 5.49 -12.79 19.95
C ASN A 419 5.16 -14.29 20.13
N TYR A 420 3.89 -14.67 20.30
CA TYR A 420 3.47 -16.07 20.39
C TYR A 420 3.93 -16.88 19.18
N PHE A 421 3.77 -16.30 18.00
CA PHE A 421 4.00 -17.00 16.74
C PHE A 421 5.47 -17.42 16.56
N TRP A 422 6.44 -16.54 16.90
CA TRP A 422 7.86 -16.81 16.75
C TRP A 422 8.53 -17.45 17.98
N GLU A 423 7.94 -17.33 19.15
CA GLU A 423 8.54 -17.75 20.43
C GLU A 423 9.01 -19.21 20.40
N ASN A 424 8.17 -20.12 19.96
CA ASN A 424 8.47 -21.54 19.98
C ASN A 424 9.57 -21.94 19.00
N ILE A 425 9.58 -21.41 17.76
CA ILE A 425 10.64 -21.74 16.79
C ILE A 425 11.98 -21.14 17.20
N GLU A 426 11.98 -19.98 17.85
CA GLU A 426 13.20 -19.34 18.35
C GLU A 426 13.75 -20.04 19.59
N ALA A 427 12.89 -20.66 20.38
CA ALA A 427 13.30 -21.47 21.55
C ALA A 427 13.87 -22.84 21.16
N ILE A 428 13.55 -23.37 19.97
CA ILE A 428 14.05 -24.67 19.53
C ILE A 428 15.45 -24.54 18.93
N PRO A 429 16.48 -25.21 19.51
CA PRO A 429 17.85 -25.10 19.02
C PRO A 429 18.06 -25.82 17.67
N ALA A 430 18.99 -25.33 16.88
CA ALA A 430 19.49 -26.04 15.69
C ALA A 430 20.45 -27.19 16.07
N LYS A 431 20.01 -28.07 16.99
CA LYS A 431 20.71 -29.27 17.42
C LYS A 431 19.75 -30.27 18.06
N PHE A 432 20.05 -31.56 17.94
CA PHE A 432 19.29 -32.61 18.61
C PHE A 432 19.76 -32.80 20.06
N SER A 433 18.81 -33.11 20.93
CA SER A 433 19.09 -33.34 22.37
C SER A 433 19.67 -34.72 22.67
N GLY A 434 19.48 -35.67 21.74
CA GLY A 434 19.93 -37.04 21.92
C GLY A 434 19.09 -37.86 22.94
N ASN A 435 17.81 -37.48 23.12
CA ASN A 435 16.89 -38.06 24.09
C ASN A 435 16.36 -39.46 23.72
N GLY A 436 16.91 -40.07 22.67
CA GLY A 436 16.53 -41.40 22.22
C GLY A 436 15.22 -41.48 21.43
N LYS A 437 14.60 -40.37 21.10
CA LYS A 437 13.41 -40.26 20.22
C LYS A 437 13.82 -40.08 18.77
N ALA A 438 12.84 -40.20 17.86
CA ALA A 438 13.06 -39.92 16.45
C ALA A 438 13.49 -38.46 16.23
N LYS A 439 14.58 -38.25 15.51
CA LYS A 439 15.16 -36.94 15.24
C LYS A 439 14.46 -36.27 14.06
N VAL A 440 13.79 -35.17 14.32
CA VAL A 440 13.02 -34.40 13.33
C VAL A 440 13.61 -33.01 13.17
N LEU A 441 14.07 -32.68 11.97
CA LEU A 441 14.54 -31.34 11.62
C LEU A 441 13.47 -30.61 10.82
N ILE A 442 12.99 -29.46 11.34
CA ILE A 442 12.06 -28.58 10.61
C ILE A 442 12.83 -27.40 10.05
N ILE A 443 12.70 -27.16 8.75
CA ILE A 443 13.35 -26.06 8.03
C ILE A 443 12.27 -25.23 7.34
N GLY A 444 12.24 -23.92 7.59
CA GLY A 444 11.32 -23.06 6.89
C GLY A 444 11.10 -21.71 7.53
N ASP A 445 10.06 -21.05 7.04
CA ASP A 445 9.62 -19.72 7.43
C ASP A 445 8.46 -19.76 8.45
N SER A 446 7.52 -18.87 8.30
CA SER A 446 6.34 -18.81 9.14
C SER A 446 5.48 -20.10 9.11
N MET A 447 5.54 -20.89 8.04
CA MET A 447 4.87 -22.19 8.00
C MET A 447 5.55 -23.22 8.93
N ALA A 448 6.87 -23.14 9.07
CA ALA A 448 7.62 -23.97 10.04
C ALA A 448 7.28 -23.57 11.47
N ALA A 449 7.15 -22.27 11.75
CA ALA A 449 6.72 -21.78 13.05
C ALA A 449 5.32 -22.29 13.42
N ASP A 450 4.35 -22.24 12.50
CA ASP A 450 3.01 -22.80 12.70
C ASP A 450 3.04 -24.30 12.99
N LEU A 451 3.83 -25.08 12.25
CA LEU A 451 3.94 -26.52 12.49
C LEU A 451 4.55 -26.82 13.88
N ILE A 452 5.54 -26.03 14.29
CA ILE A 452 6.14 -26.15 15.62
C ILE A 452 5.12 -25.80 16.69
N ASN A 453 4.35 -24.73 16.53
CA ASN A 453 3.27 -24.35 17.43
C ASN A 453 2.24 -25.48 17.54
N VAL A 454 1.88 -26.11 16.40
CA VAL A 454 0.99 -27.29 16.38
C VAL A 454 1.56 -28.42 17.23
N PHE A 455 2.86 -28.73 17.10
CA PHE A 455 3.49 -29.79 17.88
C PHE A 455 3.60 -29.45 19.36
N VAL A 456 3.91 -28.21 19.69
CA VAL A 456 4.01 -27.75 21.09
C VAL A 456 2.64 -27.80 21.78
N GLU A 457 1.63 -27.17 21.18
CA GLU A 457 0.28 -27.04 21.75
C GLU A 457 -0.47 -28.39 21.86
N SER A 458 -0.16 -29.34 20.99
CA SER A 458 -0.74 -30.69 21.03
C SER A 458 0.04 -31.70 21.84
N GLY A 459 1.23 -31.33 22.33
CA GLY A 459 2.15 -32.26 23.01
C GLY A 459 2.94 -33.18 22.07
N GLY A 460 2.82 -33.01 20.75
CA GLY A 460 3.58 -33.77 19.73
C GLY A 460 5.09 -33.55 19.83
N ALA A 461 5.53 -32.32 20.18
CA ALA A 461 6.94 -32.01 20.42
C ALA A 461 7.60 -32.87 21.50
N LYS A 462 6.82 -33.38 22.46
CA LYS A 462 7.31 -34.30 23.50
C LYS A 462 7.56 -35.74 22.98
N GLN A 463 7.09 -36.07 21.78
CA GLN A 463 7.21 -37.41 21.20
C GLN A 463 8.43 -37.58 20.27
N ILE A 464 9.07 -36.47 19.89
CA ILE A 464 10.20 -36.41 18.95
C ILE A 464 11.40 -35.67 19.57
N ASP A 465 12.57 -35.85 18.98
CA ASP A 465 13.76 -35.01 19.23
C ASP A 465 13.81 -33.93 18.14
N LEU A 466 13.34 -32.74 18.49
CA LEU A 466 13.05 -31.67 17.54
C LEU A 466 14.20 -30.66 17.43
N ALA A 467 14.65 -30.40 16.21
CA ALA A 467 15.54 -29.30 15.86
C ALA A 467 14.90 -28.41 14.79
N ALA A 468 15.22 -27.12 14.75
CA ALA A 468 14.66 -26.19 13.79
C ALA A 468 15.71 -25.25 13.17
N ILE A 469 15.53 -24.91 11.89
CA ILE A 469 16.27 -23.86 11.19
C ILE A 469 15.26 -22.89 10.59
N LYS A 470 15.17 -21.70 11.20
CA LYS A 470 14.31 -20.60 10.71
C LYS A 470 14.96 -19.92 9.52
N ILE A 471 14.14 -19.66 8.48
CA ILE A 471 14.52 -18.93 7.27
C ILE A 471 13.60 -17.70 7.13
N ASP A 472 14.13 -16.58 6.65
CA ASP A 472 13.32 -15.39 6.36
C ASP A 472 12.24 -15.71 5.32
N SER A 473 10.99 -15.35 5.61
CA SER A 473 9.80 -15.63 4.77
C SER A 473 9.90 -15.06 3.36
N ASN A 474 10.67 -13.99 3.17
CA ASN A 474 10.90 -13.40 1.85
C ASN A 474 11.94 -14.16 1.03
N CYS A 475 12.75 -15.01 1.66
CA CYS A 475 13.79 -15.79 1.00
C CYS A 475 13.33 -17.16 0.50
N LYS A 476 12.16 -17.64 0.94
CA LYS A 476 11.60 -18.95 0.61
C LYS A 476 12.64 -20.09 0.73
N ALA A 477 12.24 -21.33 0.71
CA ALA A 477 13.20 -22.43 0.85
C ALA A 477 13.79 -22.84 -0.50
N LEU A 478 14.58 -21.97 -1.11
CA LEU A 478 15.37 -22.35 -2.26
C LEU A 478 16.86 -22.46 -1.88
N PHE A 479 17.32 -23.66 -1.63
CA PHE A 479 18.72 -23.93 -1.36
C PHE A 479 19.46 -24.20 -2.67
N THR A 480 20.04 -23.18 -3.27
CA THR A 480 20.88 -23.32 -4.47
C THR A 480 22.30 -22.88 -4.19
N PHE A 481 23.28 -23.51 -4.86
CA PHE A 481 24.68 -23.11 -4.83
C PHE A 481 25.02 -22.09 -5.94
N ASP A 482 24.10 -21.84 -6.87
CA ASP A 482 24.32 -20.93 -7.98
C ASP A 482 24.02 -19.47 -7.61
N ALA A 483 25.08 -18.67 -7.49
CA ALA A 483 24.99 -17.24 -7.19
C ALA A 483 24.17 -16.47 -8.24
N SER A 484 24.17 -16.89 -9.50
CA SER A 484 23.42 -16.23 -10.57
C SER A 484 21.92 -16.44 -10.43
N GLN A 485 21.49 -17.56 -9.85
CA GLN A 485 20.09 -17.84 -9.55
C GLN A 485 19.59 -16.96 -8.42
N TYR A 486 20.39 -16.74 -7.36
CA TYR A 486 20.02 -15.82 -6.28
C TYR A 486 19.74 -14.42 -6.81
N GLN A 487 20.63 -13.89 -7.66
CA GLN A 487 20.44 -12.54 -8.19
C GLN A 487 19.19 -12.43 -9.07
N ARG A 488 18.91 -13.42 -9.90
CA ARG A 488 17.71 -13.46 -10.75
C ARG A 488 16.40 -13.53 -9.95
N MET A 489 16.42 -14.24 -8.82
CA MET A 489 15.22 -14.54 -8.05
C MET A 489 14.90 -13.49 -6.98
N TYR A 490 15.92 -12.98 -6.33
CA TYR A 490 15.77 -12.14 -5.15
C TYR A 490 16.20 -10.69 -5.37
N ASN A 491 16.80 -10.38 -6.52
CA ASN A 491 17.24 -9.05 -6.91
C ASN A 491 18.02 -8.36 -5.77
N THR A 492 17.51 -7.27 -5.22
CA THR A 492 18.14 -6.51 -4.11
C THR A 492 18.27 -7.32 -2.82
N ARG A 493 17.45 -8.35 -2.60
CA ARG A 493 17.50 -9.24 -1.41
C ARG A 493 18.45 -10.45 -1.59
N ALA A 494 19.07 -10.62 -2.74
CA ALA A 494 19.93 -11.76 -3.02
C ALA A 494 21.04 -11.99 -1.96
N PRO A 495 21.75 -10.97 -1.43
CA PRO A 495 22.75 -11.16 -0.39
C PRO A 495 22.16 -11.71 0.91
N ILE A 496 21.01 -11.18 1.33
CA ILE A 496 20.29 -11.59 2.55
C ILE A 496 19.84 -13.05 2.41
N CYS A 497 19.19 -13.40 1.30
CA CYS A 497 18.68 -14.75 1.09
C CYS A 497 19.80 -15.79 0.90
N LYS A 498 20.94 -15.38 0.37
CA LYS A 498 22.14 -16.24 0.35
C LYS A 498 22.61 -16.55 1.78
N GLN A 499 22.63 -15.55 2.66
CA GLN A 499 23.01 -15.75 4.06
C GLN A 499 21.98 -16.59 4.81
N GLU A 500 20.70 -16.38 4.59
CA GLU A 500 19.63 -17.19 5.20
C GLU A 500 19.73 -18.67 4.78
N HIS A 501 19.98 -18.95 3.51
CA HIS A 501 20.13 -20.32 3.02
C HIS A 501 21.45 -20.96 3.45
N ALA A 502 22.50 -20.19 3.68
CA ALA A 502 23.76 -20.68 4.24
C ALA A 502 23.54 -21.35 5.60
N LYS A 503 22.57 -20.88 6.42
CA LYS A 503 22.19 -21.52 7.68
C LYS A 503 21.88 -23.02 7.51
N VAL A 504 21.27 -23.42 6.40
CA VAL A 504 20.96 -24.84 6.12
C VAL A 504 22.15 -25.54 5.55
N LEU A 505 22.87 -24.92 4.61
CA LEU A 505 23.99 -25.52 3.88
C LEU A 505 25.21 -25.73 4.79
N ASP A 506 25.41 -24.85 5.77
CA ASP A 506 26.47 -24.96 6.79
C ASP A 506 26.12 -26.01 7.87
N ASN A 507 24.85 -26.38 7.99
CA ASN A 507 24.34 -27.34 8.96
C ASN A 507 23.92 -28.68 8.33
N LEU A 508 24.53 -29.08 7.21
CA LEU A 508 24.24 -30.38 6.56
C LEU A 508 24.48 -31.60 7.46
N ARG A 509 25.26 -31.44 8.53
CA ARG A 509 25.39 -32.49 9.56
C ARG A 509 24.04 -32.80 10.20
N LEU A 510 23.26 -31.76 10.60
CA LEU A 510 21.92 -31.94 11.17
C LEU A 510 20.97 -32.62 10.17
N VAL A 511 21.07 -32.27 8.88
CA VAL A 511 20.27 -32.87 7.81
C VAL A 511 20.52 -34.38 7.72
N ARG A 512 21.78 -34.82 7.85
CA ARG A 512 22.16 -36.23 7.84
C ARG A 512 21.83 -37.00 9.13
N GLU A 513 21.89 -36.29 10.27
CA GLU A 513 21.56 -36.85 11.58
C GLU A 513 20.05 -37.05 11.76
N ALA A 514 19.23 -36.23 11.09
CA ALA A 514 17.79 -36.30 11.17
C ALA A 514 17.25 -37.62 10.61
N ASP A 515 16.28 -38.22 11.30
CA ASP A 515 15.52 -39.34 10.75
C ASP A 515 14.53 -38.85 9.69
N SER A 516 13.97 -37.64 9.91
CA SER A 516 13.14 -36.95 8.92
C SER A 516 13.43 -35.44 8.91
N VAL A 517 13.51 -34.86 7.70
CA VAL A 517 13.61 -33.43 7.47
C VAL A 517 12.28 -32.92 6.90
N ILE A 518 11.65 -31.95 7.55
CA ILE A 518 10.38 -31.34 7.10
C ILE A 518 10.67 -29.95 6.52
N LEU A 519 10.36 -29.76 5.26
CA LEU A 519 10.36 -28.45 4.61
C LEU A 519 8.96 -27.82 4.71
N ALA A 520 8.86 -26.69 5.41
CA ALA A 520 7.62 -25.98 5.67
C ALA A 520 7.79 -24.48 5.34
N THR A 521 7.44 -24.08 4.12
CA THR A 521 7.56 -22.69 3.66
C THR A 521 6.31 -22.20 2.97
N TYR A 522 6.06 -20.90 3.08
CA TYR A 522 4.96 -20.25 2.42
C TYR A 522 5.21 -20.07 0.92
N ILE A 523 4.28 -20.52 0.10
CA ILE A 523 4.30 -20.42 -1.36
C ILE A 523 3.05 -19.64 -1.81
N SER A 524 3.25 -18.50 -2.45
CA SER A 524 2.16 -17.67 -2.99
C SER A 524 1.91 -17.87 -4.49
N LEU A 525 2.88 -18.39 -5.21
CA LEU A 525 2.84 -18.58 -6.67
C LEU A 525 3.25 -19.98 -7.04
N GLN A 526 2.60 -20.59 -8.02
CA GLN A 526 2.92 -21.93 -8.53
C GLN A 526 4.39 -22.06 -8.96
N ASN A 527 4.96 -21.05 -9.61
CA ASN A 527 6.37 -21.05 -10.00
C ASN A 527 7.34 -21.18 -8.82
N SER A 528 6.93 -20.75 -7.63
CA SER A 528 7.75 -20.89 -6.41
C SER A 528 7.71 -22.31 -5.83
N ALA A 529 6.72 -23.12 -6.18
CA ALA A 529 6.62 -24.51 -5.76
C ALA A 529 7.76 -25.37 -6.34
N TYR A 530 8.20 -25.08 -7.57
CA TYR A 530 9.34 -25.78 -8.19
C TYR A 530 10.63 -25.63 -7.37
N PHE A 531 10.83 -24.47 -6.74
CA PHE A 531 12.02 -24.25 -5.91
C PHE A 531 12.01 -25.09 -4.64
N LEU A 532 10.84 -25.27 -4.04
CA LEU A 532 10.69 -26.13 -2.87
C LEU A 532 10.95 -27.61 -3.25
N ILE A 533 10.46 -28.03 -4.40
CA ILE A 533 10.70 -29.37 -4.96
C ILE A 533 12.20 -29.60 -5.18
N GLU A 534 12.91 -28.64 -5.78
CA GLU A 534 14.35 -28.73 -6.00
C GLU A 534 15.14 -28.74 -4.70
N SER A 535 14.76 -27.94 -3.73
CA SER A 535 15.38 -27.93 -2.41
C SER A 535 15.21 -29.26 -1.68
N ALA A 536 14.03 -29.88 -1.78
CA ALA A 536 13.80 -31.21 -1.21
C ALA A 536 14.73 -32.26 -1.86
N ARG A 537 14.87 -32.25 -3.18
CA ARG A 537 15.77 -33.14 -3.93
C ARG A 537 17.21 -32.89 -3.56
N LEU A 538 17.62 -31.63 -3.39
CA LEU A 538 18.96 -31.25 -2.96
C LEU A 538 19.28 -31.83 -1.58
N LEU A 539 18.40 -31.63 -0.58
CA LEU A 539 18.61 -32.18 0.76
C LEU A 539 18.70 -33.70 0.73
N LYS A 540 17.90 -34.36 -0.08
CA LYS A 540 18.00 -35.82 -0.32
C LYS A 540 19.35 -36.22 -0.87
N SER A 541 19.87 -35.52 -1.88
CA SER A 541 21.20 -35.77 -2.48
C SER A 541 22.34 -35.47 -1.50
N LYS A 542 22.14 -34.63 -0.51
CA LYS A 542 23.12 -34.30 0.56
C LYS A 542 23.09 -35.27 1.75
N GLY A 543 22.25 -36.29 1.70
CA GLY A 543 22.25 -37.39 2.65
C GLY A 543 21.08 -37.35 3.65
N ALA A 544 20.04 -36.59 3.43
CA ALA A 544 18.82 -36.67 4.24
C ALA A 544 18.19 -38.06 4.12
N LYS A 545 17.92 -38.75 5.21
CA LYS A 545 17.32 -40.10 5.24
C LYS A 545 15.91 -40.07 4.66
N GLU A 546 15.09 -39.12 5.12
CA GLU A 546 13.76 -38.84 4.60
C GLU A 546 13.55 -37.32 4.50
N VAL A 547 12.89 -36.88 3.42
CA VAL A 547 12.46 -35.48 3.27
C VAL A 547 10.95 -35.43 3.10
N LEU A 548 10.28 -34.64 3.93
CA LEU A 548 8.86 -34.33 3.82
C LEU A 548 8.69 -32.89 3.35
N VAL A 549 7.79 -32.69 2.42
CA VAL A 549 7.38 -31.34 1.98
C VAL A 549 5.96 -31.10 2.44
N LEU A 550 5.80 -30.07 3.26
CA LEU A 550 4.51 -29.70 3.82
C LEU A 550 3.72 -28.90 2.78
N GLY A 551 2.49 -29.32 2.52
CA GLY A 551 1.55 -28.59 1.67
C GLY A 551 1.14 -27.24 2.28
N GLN A 552 0.60 -26.38 1.44
CA GLN A 552 0.05 -25.11 1.89
C GLN A 552 -1.26 -25.36 2.68
N LYS A 553 -1.44 -24.65 3.78
CA LYS A 553 -2.72 -24.60 4.48
C LYS A 553 -3.67 -23.67 3.74
N ASP A 554 -4.97 -23.78 4.02
CA ASP A 554 -5.95 -22.89 3.43
C ASP A 554 -5.78 -21.46 3.98
N GLN A 555 -5.28 -20.59 3.14
CA GLN A 555 -5.02 -19.20 3.47
C GLN A 555 -6.15 -18.32 3.00
N GLN A 556 -6.66 -17.48 3.87
CA GLN A 556 -7.64 -16.46 3.51
C GLN A 556 -7.14 -15.09 3.93
N SER A 557 -7.28 -14.14 3.03
CA SER A 557 -6.85 -12.76 3.17
C SER A 557 -7.62 -12.00 4.26
N ASN A 558 -7.89 -12.50 5.43
CA ASN A 558 -8.49 -11.75 6.55
C ASN A 558 -9.27 -12.63 7.55
N GLY A 559 -8.60 -13.58 8.19
CA GLY A 559 -9.24 -14.44 9.22
C GLY A 559 -9.95 -13.63 10.30
N MET A 560 -9.28 -12.60 10.85
CA MET A 560 -9.87 -11.75 11.90
C MET A 560 -11.05 -10.92 11.40
N ALA A 561 -11.00 -10.42 10.17
CA ALA A 561 -12.13 -9.68 9.58
C ALA A 561 -13.34 -10.58 9.34
N PHE A 562 -13.09 -11.81 8.89
CA PHE A 562 -14.13 -12.81 8.77
C PHE A 562 -14.76 -13.11 10.13
N PHE A 563 -13.94 -13.39 11.15
CA PHE A 563 -14.41 -13.70 12.50
C PHE A 563 -15.20 -12.53 13.12
N ALA A 564 -14.69 -11.31 13.00
CA ALA A 564 -15.38 -10.13 13.51
C ALA A 564 -16.77 -9.92 12.89
N ARG A 565 -16.92 -10.20 11.58
CA ARG A 565 -18.24 -10.13 10.89
C ARG A 565 -19.19 -11.26 11.28
N MET A 566 -18.64 -12.42 11.57
CA MET A 566 -19.42 -13.59 11.94
C MET A 566 -19.72 -13.64 13.44
N ALA A 567 -19.11 -12.79 14.25
CA ALA A 567 -19.22 -12.75 15.71
C ALA A 567 -20.65 -12.65 16.24
N PHE A 568 -21.58 -12.10 15.44
CA PHE A 568 -23.00 -11.97 15.79
C PHE A 568 -23.88 -13.08 15.24
N LYS A 569 -23.32 -14.04 14.48
CA LYS A 569 -24.11 -15.16 13.94
C LYS A 569 -24.21 -16.29 14.93
N PRO A 570 -25.39 -16.92 15.06
CA PRO A 570 -25.53 -18.13 15.87
C PRO A 570 -24.73 -19.29 15.23
N ASN A 571 -24.24 -20.21 16.06
CA ASN A 571 -23.49 -21.40 15.63
C ASN A 571 -22.23 -21.07 14.81
N LEU A 572 -21.42 -20.12 15.29
CA LEU A 572 -20.19 -19.65 14.65
C LEU A 572 -19.27 -20.82 14.21
N HIS A 573 -19.18 -21.89 15.01
CA HIS A 573 -18.37 -23.07 14.72
C HIS A 573 -18.82 -23.89 13.51
N LYS A 574 -20.08 -23.72 13.05
CA LYS A 574 -20.60 -24.39 11.84
C LYS A 574 -20.32 -23.64 10.54
N ILE A 575 -19.79 -22.41 10.65
CA ILE A 575 -19.53 -21.60 9.47
C ILE A 575 -18.25 -22.10 8.80
N LYS A 576 -18.40 -22.52 7.56
CA LYS A 576 -17.31 -22.93 6.67
C LYS A 576 -17.14 -21.94 5.54
N THR A 577 -16.02 -21.98 4.89
CA THR A 577 -15.74 -21.16 3.70
C THR A 577 -15.17 -22.04 2.59
N PRO A 578 -15.35 -21.64 1.31
CA PRO A 578 -14.73 -22.36 0.21
C PRO A 578 -13.21 -22.41 0.35
N LEU A 579 -12.62 -23.51 -0.10
CA LEU A 579 -11.18 -23.72 -0.17
C LEU A 579 -10.54 -22.67 -1.11
N ASN A 580 -9.37 -22.17 -0.73
CA ASN A 580 -8.57 -21.29 -1.58
C ASN A 580 -8.02 -22.08 -2.78
N ALA A 581 -8.48 -21.74 -3.98
CA ALA A 581 -8.11 -22.41 -5.22
C ALA A 581 -6.58 -22.39 -5.48
N ASN A 582 -5.86 -21.31 -5.10
CA ASN A 582 -4.42 -21.22 -5.28
C ASN A 582 -3.68 -22.20 -4.36
N ALA A 583 -4.12 -22.36 -3.11
CA ALA A 583 -3.53 -23.34 -2.19
C ALA A 583 -3.74 -24.76 -2.71
N SER A 584 -4.94 -25.07 -3.24
CA SER A 584 -5.24 -26.37 -3.85
C SER A 584 -4.32 -26.68 -5.04
N GLN A 585 -4.17 -25.73 -5.98
CA GLN A 585 -3.32 -25.90 -7.16
C GLN A 585 -1.83 -26.08 -6.81
N ILE A 586 -1.34 -25.34 -5.82
CA ILE A 586 0.04 -25.50 -5.33
C ILE A 586 0.23 -26.89 -4.72
N ASN A 587 -0.71 -27.33 -3.90
CA ASN A 587 -0.66 -28.63 -3.23
C ASN A 587 -0.75 -29.80 -4.23
N GLU A 588 -1.56 -29.68 -5.24
CA GLU A 588 -1.63 -30.65 -6.34
C GLU A 588 -0.28 -30.73 -7.09
N LEU A 589 0.34 -29.59 -7.38
CA LEU A 589 1.66 -29.55 -8.01
C LEU A 589 2.74 -30.23 -7.15
N LEU A 590 2.75 -29.96 -5.83
CA LEU A 590 3.68 -30.57 -4.88
C LEU A 590 3.45 -32.08 -4.77
N ALA A 591 2.22 -32.53 -4.72
CA ALA A 591 1.85 -33.94 -4.65
C ALA A 591 2.26 -34.71 -5.93
N ASN A 592 1.91 -34.17 -7.11
CA ASN A 592 2.23 -34.77 -8.40
C ASN A 592 3.74 -34.82 -8.71
N SER A 593 4.52 -33.92 -8.10
CA SER A 593 5.98 -33.84 -8.27
C SER A 593 6.77 -34.59 -7.20
N ALA A 594 6.13 -35.37 -6.35
CA ALA A 594 6.72 -36.04 -5.18
C ALA A 594 7.68 -37.20 -5.55
N LYS A 595 8.75 -36.86 -6.30
CA LYS A 595 9.87 -37.77 -6.60
C LYS A 595 11.08 -37.38 -5.75
N GLY A 596 11.46 -38.26 -4.81
CA GLY A 596 12.59 -38.02 -3.88
C GLY A 596 12.25 -37.33 -2.58
N TYR A 597 10.97 -37.02 -2.35
CA TYR A 597 10.43 -36.56 -1.08
C TYR A 597 9.01 -37.13 -0.87
N ARG A 598 8.51 -37.05 0.35
CA ARG A 598 7.12 -37.39 0.67
C ARG A 598 6.30 -36.10 0.86
N TYR A 599 5.23 -35.99 0.13
CA TYR A 599 4.27 -34.89 0.29
C TYR A 599 3.39 -35.14 1.51
N VAL A 600 3.10 -34.06 2.28
CA VAL A 600 2.19 -34.08 3.44
C VAL A 600 1.11 -33.05 3.20
N ASP A 601 -0.12 -33.50 3.03
CA ASP A 601 -1.26 -32.60 2.87
C ASP A 601 -1.72 -32.02 4.21
N LEU A 602 -1.73 -30.69 4.30
CA LEU A 602 -2.30 -29.98 5.44
C LEU A 602 -3.77 -29.61 5.26
N LEU A 603 -4.25 -29.50 4.02
CA LEU A 603 -5.63 -29.09 3.77
C LEU A 603 -6.65 -30.04 4.37
N GLU A 604 -6.36 -31.34 4.37
CA GLU A 604 -7.21 -32.38 4.99
C GLU A 604 -7.48 -32.11 6.47
N GLN A 605 -6.61 -31.32 7.15
CA GLN A 605 -6.80 -31.00 8.57
C GLN A 605 -7.76 -29.81 8.78
N PHE A 606 -7.93 -28.98 7.76
CA PHE A 606 -8.75 -27.77 7.79
C PHE A 606 -10.05 -27.92 7.02
N CYS A 607 -10.03 -28.68 5.92
CA CYS A 607 -11.08 -28.70 4.91
C CYS A 607 -11.66 -30.11 4.73
N ASN A 608 -12.96 -30.15 4.39
CA ASN A 608 -13.65 -31.35 3.98
C ASN A 608 -14.54 -31.00 2.78
N ASN A 609 -14.37 -31.71 1.64
CA ASN A 609 -15.13 -31.50 0.40
C ASN A 609 -15.14 -30.04 -0.06
N ASP A 610 -13.98 -29.43 -0.22
CA ASP A 610 -13.77 -28.03 -0.66
C ASP A 610 -14.36 -26.97 0.27
N GLU A 611 -14.79 -27.32 1.46
CA GLU A 611 -15.22 -26.41 2.51
C GLU A 611 -14.28 -26.48 3.72
N CYS A 612 -13.76 -25.32 4.13
CA CYS A 612 -12.78 -25.23 5.20
C CYS A 612 -13.36 -24.66 6.50
N GLN A 613 -13.04 -25.30 7.61
CA GLN A 613 -13.41 -24.86 8.94
C GLN A 613 -12.58 -23.64 9.37
N ARG A 614 -13.24 -22.63 9.92
CA ARG A 614 -12.60 -21.38 10.34
C ARG A 614 -12.52 -21.19 11.84
N VAL A 615 -13.40 -21.86 12.55
CA VAL A 615 -13.59 -21.72 13.98
C VAL A 615 -13.58 -23.11 14.60
N THR A 616 -12.92 -23.28 15.74
CA THR A 616 -12.95 -24.55 16.49
C THR A 616 -14.37 -24.83 17.02
N PRO A 617 -14.69 -26.05 17.45
CA PRO A 617 -15.97 -26.35 18.08
C PRO A 617 -16.29 -25.48 19.29
N GLU A 618 -15.26 -25.05 20.02
CA GLU A 618 -15.36 -24.20 21.20
C GLU A 618 -15.55 -22.71 20.86
N GLY A 619 -15.52 -22.34 19.57
CA GLY A 619 -15.74 -20.98 19.12
C GLY A 619 -14.49 -20.14 18.95
N HIS A 620 -13.28 -20.73 18.93
CA HIS A 620 -12.04 -20.01 18.71
C HIS A 620 -11.63 -19.96 17.24
N LEU A 621 -11.06 -18.85 16.82
CA LEU A 621 -10.52 -18.68 15.47
C LEU A 621 -9.34 -19.62 15.22
N ILE A 622 -9.34 -20.37 14.11
CA ILE A 622 -8.25 -21.29 13.76
C ILE A 622 -7.07 -20.53 13.17
N ILE A 623 -7.31 -19.66 12.18
CA ILE A 623 -6.28 -18.84 11.53
C ILE A 623 -6.52 -17.37 11.88
N PHE A 624 -5.51 -16.73 12.47
CA PHE A 624 -5.63 -15.40 13.04
C PHE A 624 -5.63 -14.28 11.98
N ASP A 625 -4.55 -14.13 11.24
CA ASP A 625 -4.31 -13.01 10.31
C ASP A 625 -4.56 -13.35 8.83
N GLY A 626 -5.12 -14.53 8.58
CA GLY A 626 -5.34 -15.09 7.24
C GLY A 626 -4.24 -16.06 6.80
N THR A 627 -3.11 -16.12 7.50
CA THR A 627 -1.98 -17.01 7.23
C THR A 627 -1.57 -17.86 8.43
N HIS A 628 -1.58 -17.33 9.63
CA HIS A 628 -0.99 -17.94 10.80
C HIS A 628 -2.06 -18.52 11.76
N LEU A 629 -1.74 -19.65 12.38
CA LEU A 629 -2.64 -20.31 13.32
C LEU A 629 -2.74 -19.53 14.65
N SER A 630 -3.91 -19.45 15.23
CA SER A 630 -4.06 -19.03 16.63
C SER A 630 -3.56 -20.14 17.55
N GLN A 631 -3.29 -19.84 18.83
CA GLN A 631 -2.90 -20.84 19.81
C GLN A 631 -3.94 -21.96 19.91
N GLN A 632 -5.21 -21.61 20.00
CA GLN A 632 -6.29 -22.58 20.05
C GLN A 632 -6.47 -23.32 18.71
N GLY A 633 -6.21 -22.63 17.60
CA GLY A 633 -6.15 -23.23 16.27
C GLY A 633 -5.01 -24.24 16.14
N ALA A 634 -3.83 -23.90 16.60
CA ALA A 634 -2.67 -24.79 16.62
C ALA A 634 -2.93 -26.04 17.46
N LYS A 635 -3.55 -25.89 18.66
CA LYS A 635 -3.97 -26.99 19.49
C LYS A 635 -5.00 -27.90 18.80
N PHE A 636 -6.02 -27.30 18.21
CA PHE A 636 -7.08 -28.02 17.51
C PHE A 636 -6.56 -28.81 16.30
N ILE A 637 -5.78 -28.18 15.44
CA ILE A 637 -5.16 -28.82 14.29
C ILE A 637 -4.15 -29.88 14.76
N GLY A 638 -3.43 -29.63 15.83
CA GLY A 638 -2.46 -30.54 16.40
C GLY A 638 -3.09 -31.85 16.88
N GLN A 639 -4.24 -31.80 17.52
CA GLN A 639 -4.99 -33.02 17.94
C GLN A 639 -5.34 -33.91 16.74
N ARG A 640 -5.71 -33.32 15.61
CA ARG A 640 -5.97 -34.07 14.36
C ARG A 640 -4.67 -34.61 13.75
N LEU A 641 -3.62 -33.78 13.72
CA LEU A 641 -2.32 -34.11 13.16
C LEU A 641 -1.65 -35.29 13.89
N LEU A 642 -1.75 -35.37 15.23
CA LEU A 642 -1.21 -36.48 16.01
C LEU A 642 -1.86 -37.84 15.65
N GLN A 643 -3.08 -37.82 15.12
CA GLN A 643 -3.77 -39.03 14.66
C GLN A 643 -3.43 -39.40 13.22
N ALA A 644 -2.85 -38.47 12.45
CA ALA A 644 -2.51 -38.69 11.06
C ALA A 644 -1.41 -39.75 10.89
N ASN A 645 -1.53 -40.60 9.87
CA ASN A 645 -0.60 -41.69 9.59
C ASN A 645 0.86 -41.24 9.37
N TRP A 646 1.04 -40.05 8.78
CA TRP A 646 2.36 -39.52 8.56
C TRP A 646 3.07 -39.13 9.87
N PHE A 647 2.36 -38.57 10.87
CA PHE A 647 2.92 -38.24 12.18
C PHE A 647 3.25 -39.51 12.98
N LYS A 648 2.38 -40.52 12.95
CA LYS A 648 2.64 -41.82 13.59
C LYS A 648 3.91 -42.49 13.03
N ARG A 649 4.14 -42.37 11.72
CA ARG A 649 5.40 -42.84 11.08
C ARG A 649 6.60 -42.02 11.51
N LEU A 650 6.44 -40.71 11.67
CA LEU A 650 7.49 -39.81 12.12
C LEU A 650 8.00 -40.14 13.54
N THR A 651 7.08 -40.59 14.41
CA THR A 651 7.39 -40.95 15.82
C THR A 651 7.80 -42.42 15.98
N ALA A 652 7.52 -43.29 15.02
CA ALA A 652 8.00 -44.64 15.01
C ALA A 652 9.54 -44.63 14.81
N LYS A 653 10.26 -45.23 15.77
CA LYS A 653 11.70 -45.46 15.57
C LYS A 653 11.90 -46.33 14.35
N PRO A 654 12.92 -46.04 13.47
CA PRO A 654 13.30 -46.92 12.40
C PRO A 654 13.82 -48.26 12.95
#